data_53f1e674d7af4f60ba5d06fc6b6c8abe
#
_entry.id   53f1e674d7af4f60ba5d06fc6b6c8abe
#
_cell.length_a   1.000
_cell.length_b   1.000
_cell.length_c   1.000
_cell.angle_alpha   90.00
_cell.angle_beta   90.00
_cell.angle_gamma   90.00
#
_symmetry.space_group_name_H-M   'P 1'
#
loop_
_entity.id
_entity.type
_entity.pdbx_description
1 polymer ?
#
loop_
_entity_poly.entity_id
_entity_poly.type
_entity_poly.pdbx_seq_one_letter_code
_entity_poly.pdbx_strand_id
1 'polypeptide(L)'
;MAHIDAGKTTTTERILFYTGKTHRIGEVHEGTATMDWMEQEQERGITITSAATTCTWRDIRINIIDTPGHVDFTAEVERSLRVLDGAVAVFDAVHGVQPQSEKVWRQADKYGVPRICFINKIDKMGADFEHAVDTIRKRLSAKPVAIQIPIGQEDKFKGVIDLINMKAIVWVDDTMGAEYLTEEIPAELKKKAEAFHAQLVESIAENDDEILHKFLEGEEITADELRASLRKSTIALKVFPVVVGTAFKNKGVQPLLDAVVDYLPSPLDVPETHGIDPENGEKIFRHADDKEPFSALAFKIMADPFVGQLTFIRVYSGQLKTGDSVLNTGRRRTERIGRLLKMHANKREEISEILAGDICAAVGLKGVSTGDTICSEEHPIALENITFAVPVISVAVEPKTKADQEKMGMALGRLAQEDPTFKVHTDPDSGQTIISGMGELHLEIIVDRMMREYKVEANVGKPQVAYRETIRKHSEAEGKYIRQTGGRGQYGHAKIKLDPQPPGTGYEFVNDIVGGSVPKEFIKPIDQGIQEALEGGVLAGYPMVDVKATLYDGSYHDVDSNEMAFKIAGSMAFKEAARKASPVLLEPVMAVEVVTPEDYAGVIMGDLSSRRGRIEGMEHRAGSQVIKAIVPLAEMFGYATHMRSSTQGRAEYSMHFARYEEAPRSVAEEIIAKVQGTTK
;
A
#
# COMPACT_ATOMS: atom_id res chain seq x y z
N MET A 1 10.96 1.42 -2.73
CA MET A 1 9.65 1.91 -3.21
C MET A 1 9.84 2.89 -4.36
N ALA A 2 8.95 2.89 -5.37
CA ALA A 2 9.12 3.72 -6.56
C ALA A 2 7.85 3.77 -7.41
N HIS A 3 7.80 4.71 -8.35
CA HIS A 3 6.88 4.66 -9.49
C HIS A 3 7.22 3.47 -10.42
N ILE A 4 6.27 3.07 -11.28
CA ILE A 4 6.51 2.09 -12.35
C ILE A 4 7.70 2.58 -13.19
N ASP A 5 8.53 1.66 -13.62
CA ASP A 5 9.71 1.92 -14.47
C ASP A 5 10.78 2.87 -13.88
N ALA A 6 10.69 3.33 -12.63
CA ALA A 6 11.79 4.12 -12.03
C ALA A 6 13.09 3.32 -11.79
N GLY A 7 13.05 2.00 -12.02
CA GLY A 7 14.22 1.10 -11.89
C GLY A 7 14.38 0.47 -10.51
N LYS A 8 13.28 0.26 -9.80
CA LYS A 8 13.25 -0.36 -8.47
C LYS A 8 13.87 -1.76 -8.47
N THR A 9 13.30 -2.71 -9.22
CA THR A 9 13.79 -4.09 -9.31
C THR A 9 15.21 -4.15 -9.88
N THR A 10 15.52 -3.32 -10.86
CA THR A 10 16.90 -3.18 -11.38
C THR A 10 17.87 -2.78 -10.27
N THR A 11 17.50 -1.84 -9.40
CA THR A 11 18.34 -1.43 -8.25
C THR A 11 18.51 -2.60 -7.28
N THR A 12 17.46 -3.34 -6.98
CA THR A 12 17.49 -4.51 -6.09
C THR A 12 18.40 -5.61 -6.67
N GLU A 13 18.31 -5.91 -7.96
CA GLU A 13 19.19 -6.89 -8.63
C GLU A 13 20.67 -6.50 -8.53
N ARG A 14 21.00 -5.20 -8.69
CA ARG A 14 22.39 -4.72 -8.51
C ARG A 14 22.85 -4.83 -7.06
N ILE A 15 21.98 -4.55 -6.10
CA ILE A 15 22.28 -4.77 -4.68
C ILE A 15 22.62 -6.24 -4.43
N LEU A 16 21.81 -7.18 -4.94
CA LEU A 16 22.06 -8.61 -4.78
C LEU A 16 23.37 -9.07 -5.43
N PHE A 17 23.72 -8.49 -6.57
CA PHE A 17 24.98 -8.77 -7.25
C PHE A 17 26.19 -8.28 -6.44
N TYR A 18 26.19 -7.00 -6.02
CA TYR A 18 27.34 -6.42 -5.27
C TYR A 18 27.50 -6.98 -3.86
N THR A 19 26.43 -7.51 -3.28
CA THR A 19 26.49 -8.21 -1.98
C THR A 19 26.81 -9.71 -2.13
N GLY A 20 27.09 -10.19 -3.35
CA GLY A 20 27.46 -11.58 -3.61
C GLY A 20 26.34 -12.61 -3.45
N LYS A 21 25.07 -12.16 -3.35
CA LYS A 21 23.92 -13.06 -3.28
C LYS A 21 23.57 -13.71 -4.61
N THR A 22 23.84 -13.02 -5.72
CA THR A 22 23.70 -13.54 -7.08
C THR A 22 25.04 -13.44 -7.81
N HIS A 23 25.34 -14.44 -8.64
CA HIS A 23 26.57 -14.47 -9.45
C HIS A 23 26.38 -13.83 -10.83
N ARG A 24 25.13 -13.52 -11.19
CA ARG A 24 24.74 -12.87 -12.44
C ARG A 24 23.80 -11.71 -12.15
N ILE A 25 23.90 -10.68 -12.93
CA ILE A 25 22.97 -9.56 -12.89
C ILE A 25 21.69 -9.99 -13.61
N GLY A 26 20.55 -9.95 -12.91
CA GLY A 26 19.24 -10.13 -13.50
C GLY A 26 18.75 -8.87 -14.20
N GLU A 27 18.13 -9.03 -15.38
CA GLU A 27 17.55 -7.95 -16.16
C GLU A 27 16.03 -8.11 -16.23
N VAL A 28 15.31 -7.06 -15.87
CA VAL A 28 13.82 -7.07 -15.83
C VAL A 28 13.25 -7.27 -17.23
N HIS A 29 13.81 -6.58 -18.23
CA HIS A 29 13.32 -6.68 -19.63
C HIS A 29 13.59 -8.03 -20.30
N GLU A 30 14.53 -8.80 -19.76
CA GLU A 30 14.85 -10.15 -20.24
C GLU A 30 14.12 -11.24 -19.44
N GLY A 31 13.35 -10.86 -18.42
CA GLY A 31 12.68 -11.82 -17.52
C GLY A 31 13.65 -12.64 -16.65
N THR A 32 14.89 -12.17 -16.47
CA THR A 32 15.93 -12.87 -15.72
C THR A 32 16.13 -12.35 -14.29
N ALA A 33 15.34 -11.35 -13.89
CA ALA A 33 15.40 -10.77 -12.55
C ALA A 33 15.01 -11.81 -11.49
N THR A 34 15.83 -11.94 -10.45
CA THR A 34 15.63 -12.90 -9.35
C THR A 34 14.41 -12.55 -8.49
N MET A 35 14.17 -11.25 -8.32
CA MET A 35 13.07 -10.77 -7.46
C MET A 35 11.71 -10.87 -8.14
N ASP A 36 11.63 -10.74 -9.46
CA ASP A 36 10.43 -10.94 -10.27
C ASP A 36 10.35 -12.42 -10.67
N TRP A 37 9.94 -13.28 -9.73
CA TRP A 37 9.98 -14.75 -9.87
C TRP A 37 8.72 -15.36 -10.47
N MET A 38 7.60 -14.63 -10.51
CA MET A 38 6.37 -15.10 -11.12
C MET A 38 6.45 -14.98 -12.65
N GLU A 39 5.87 -15.94 -13.37
CA GLU A 39 5.80 -15.90 -14.83
C GLU A 39 5.16 -14.60 -15.34
N GLN A 40 4.09 -14.13 -14.67
CA GLN A 40 3.40 -12.90 -15.04
C GLN A 40 4.28 -11.64 -14.83
N GLU A 41 5.12 -11.63 -13.80
CA GLU A 41 6.09 -10.55 -13.57
C GLU A 41 7.12 -10.49 -14.69
N GLN A 42 7.64 -11.66 -15.07
CA GLN A 42 8.65 -11.79 -16.13
C GLN A 42 8.07 -11.46 -17.52
N GLU A 43 6.86 -11.95 -17.83
CA GLU A 43 6.18 -11.66 -19.09
C GLU A 43 5.83 -10.17 -19.26
N ARG A 44 5.46 -9.50 -18.17
CA ARG A 44 4.99 -8.11 -18.19
C ARG A 44 6.08 -7.09 -17.86
N GLY A 45 7.21 -7.54 -17.31
CA GLY A 45 8.30 -6.67 -16.86
C GLY A 45 7.93 -5.77 -15.67
N ILE A 46 6.97 -6.18 -14.84
CA ILE A 46 6.51 -5.43 -13.66
C ILE A 46 6.47 -6.33 -12.43
N THR A 47 6.86 -5.79 -11.28
CA THR A 47 6.70 -6.47 -9.99
C THR A 47 5.24 -6.45 -9.57
N ILE A 48 4.67 -7.61 -9.26
CA ILE A 48 3.28 -7.81 -8.86
C ILE A 48 3.18 -8.06 -7.36
N THR A 49 4.02 -8.97 -6.84
CA THR A 49 4.06 -9.29 -5.42
C THR A 49 5.35 -8.81 -4.77
N SER A 50 5.27 -8.41 -3.50
CA SER A 50 6.49 -8.08 -2.77
C SER A 50 7.34 -9.34 -2.56
N ALA A 51 8.63 -9.25 -2.86
CA ALA A 51 9.60 -10.31 -2.63
C ALA A 51 10.56 -9.90 -1.52
N ALA A 52 10.86 -10.84 -0.62
CA ALA A 52 11.80 -10.64 0.47
C ALA A 52 13.11 -11.37 0.21
N THR A 53 14.22 -10.71 0.52
CA THR A 53 15.56 -11.31 0.46
C THR A 53 16.46 -10.70 1.52
N THR A 54 17.59 -11.34 1.80
CA THR A 54 18.57 -10.85 2.78
C THR A 54 19.93 -10.81 2.15
N CYS A 55 20.65 -9.71 2.37
CA CYS A 55 22.05 -9.56 1.99
C CYS A 55 22.88 -9.02 3.16
N THR A 56 24.20 -8.95 2.98
CA THR A 56 25.13 -8.38 3.95
C THR A 56 25.99 -7.32 3.29
N TRP A 57 26.11 -6.16 3.91
CA TRP A 57 26.99 -5.08 3.47
C TRP A 57 27.71 -4.48 4.66
N ARG A 58 29.04 -4.34 4.59
CA ARG A 58 29.88 -3.85 5.70
C ARG A 58 29.57 -4.58 7.03
N ASP A 59 29.44 -5.90 6.96
CA ASP A 59 29.06 -6.80 8.09
C ASP A 59 27.65 -6.54 8.69
N ILE A 60 26.88 -5.64 8.09
CA ILE A 60 25.49 -5.39 8.49
C ILE A 60 24.56 -6.24 7.62
N ARG A 61 23.66 -6.96 8.28
CA ARG A 61 22.60 -7.72 7.61
C ARG A 61 21.45 -6.79 7.23
N ILE A 62 21.05 -6.82 5.97
CA ILE A 62 19.98 -6.01 5.41
C ILE A 62 18.90 -6.94 4.87
N ASN A 63 17.69 -6.85 5.42
CA ASN A 63 16.51 -7.49 4.88
C ASN A 63 15.85 -6.54 3.87
N ILE A 64 15.73 -6.99 2.63
CA ILE A 64 15.19 -6.18 1.54
C ILE A 64 13.80 -6.70 1.21
N ILE A 65 12.83 -5.81 1.13
CA ILE A 65 11.50 -6.09 0.58
C ILE A 65 11.36 -5.26 -0.68
N ASP A 66 11.34 -5.92 -1.83
CA ASP A 66 11.02 -5.28 -3.11
C ASP A 66 9.51 -5.20 -3.27
N THR A 67 8.97 -4.00 -3.48
CA THR A 67 7.53 -3.74 -3.49
C THR A 67 7.03 -3.44 -4.90
N PRO A 68 5.79 -3.80 -5.27
CA PRO A 68 5.21 -3.38 -6.54
C PRO A 68 5.21 -1.87 -6.71
N GLY A 69 5.36 -1.42 -7.96
CA GLY A 69 5.23 0.00 -8.31
C GLY A 69 3.83 0.39 -8.79
N HIS A 70 2.96 -0.58 -9.11
CA HIS A 70 1.64 -0.32 -9.68
C HIS A 70 0.58 -0.09 -8.59
N VAL A 71 -0.32 0.86 -8.83
CA VAL A 71 -1.36 1.25 -7.85
C VAL A 71 -2.36 0.14 -7.52
N ASP A 72 -2.57 -0.80 -8.44
CA ASP A 72 -3.48 -1.92 -8.23
C ASP A 72 -2.96 -2.88 -7.13
N PHE A 73 -1.66 -2.81 -6.81
CA PHE A 73 -1.02 -3.61 -5.77
C PHE A 73 -0.70 -2.81 -4.50
N THR A 74 -1.52 -1.81 -4.20
CA THR A 74 -1.35 -0.94 -3.02
C THR A 74 -1.29 -1.73 -1.71
N ALA A 75 -2.02 -2.84 -1.59
CA ALA A 75 -1.99 -3.71 -0.41
C ALA A 75 -0.60 -4.31 -0.15
N GLU A 76 0.11 -4.69 -1.21
CA GLU A 76 1.49 -5.18 -1.11
C GLU A 76 2.43 -4.11 -0.56
N VAL A 77 2.22 -2.86 -0.97
CA VAL A 77 3.00 -1.72 -0.48
C VAL A 77 2.66 -1.42 0.98
N GLU A 78 1.38 -1.37 1.35
CA GLU A 78 0.95 -1.10 2.74
C GLU A 78 1.46 -2.13 3.74
N ARG A 79 1.32 -3.42 3.41
CA ARG A 79 1.81 -4.48 4.29
C ARG A 79 3.33 -4.49 4.41
N SER A 80 4.05 -4.10 3.36
CA SER A 80 5.49 -3.95 3.40
C SER A 80 5.90 -2.76 4.28
N LEU A 81 5.31 -1.58 4.08
CA LEU A 81 5.60 -0.37 4.85
C LEU A 81 5.37 -0.55 6.36
N ARG A 82 4.40 -1.38 6.74
CA ARG A 82 4.10 -1.66 8.16
C ARG A 82 5.25 -2.38 8.89
N VAL A 83 6.08 -3.10 8.16
CA VAL A 83 7.17 -3.92 8.73
C VAL A 83 8.58 -3.42 8.41
N LEU A 84 8.69 -2.29 7.70
CA LEU A 84 9.98 -1.69 7.36
C LEU A 84 10.49 -0.79 8.49
N ASP A 85 11.81 -0.83 8.72
CA ASP A 85 12.50 0.13 9.59
C ASP A 85 12.89 1.38 8.79
N GLY A 86 13.21 1.23 7.51
CA GLY A 86 13.54 2.31 6.60
C GLY A 86 13.25 1.95 5.15
N ALA A 87 13.29 2.93 4.26
CA ALA A 87 13.00 2.71 2.84
C ALA A 87 13.94 3.48 1.91
N VAL A 88 14.19 2.92 0.73
CA VAL A 88 14.80 3.64 -0.40
C VAL A 88 13.69 4.03 -1.37
N ALA A 89 13.50 5.33 -1.57
CA ALA A 89 12.58 5.89 -2.55
C ALA A 89 13.34 6.18 -3.85
N VAL A 90 13.03 5.41 -4.90
CA VAL A 90 13.71 5.55 -6.20
C VAL A 90 12.91 6.49 -7.10
N PHE A 91 13.56 7.53 -7.61
CA PHE A 91 13.00 8.52 -8.52
C PHE A 91 13.74 8.49 -9.87
N ASP A 92 13.01 8.70 -10.95
CA ASP A 92 13.58 8.84 -12.28
C ASP A 92 14.15 10.25 -12.45
N ALA A 93 15.41 10.38 -12.88
CA ALA A 93 16.08 11.66 -13.05
C ALA A 93 15.44 12.55 -14.13
N VAL A 94 14.72 11.97 -15.09
CA VAL A 94 14.03 12.71 -16.15
C VAL A 94 12.69 13.29 -15.66
N HIS A 95 11.93 12.48 -14.91
CA HIS A 95 10.54 12.81 -14.54
C HIS A 95 10.40 13.34 -13.10
N GLY A 96 11.40 13.11 -12.24
CA GLY A 96 11.33 13.43 -10.82
C GLY A 96 10.19 12.69 -10.11
N VAL A 97 9.45 13.39 -9.26
CA VAL A 97 8.30 12.84 -8.54
C VAL A 97 7.11 12.65 -9.48
N GLN A 98 6.57 11.45 -9.49
CA GLN A 98 5.41 11.03 -10.26
C GLN A 98 4.23 10.67 -9.33
N PRO A 99 2.96 10.58 -9.79
CA PRO A 99 1.80 10.42 -8.91
C PRO A 99 1.85 9.20 -8.00
N GLN A 100 2.40 8.08 -8.47
CA GLN A 100 2.54 6.89 -7.63
C GLN A 100 3.59 7.10 -6.54
N SER A 101 4.67 7.86 -6.84
CA SER A 101 5.66 8.23 -5.84
C SER A 101 5.01 9.05 -4.72
N GLU A 102 4.12 9.99 -5.04
CA GLU A 102 3.39 10.78 -4.04
C GLU A 102 2.52 9.89 -3.15
N LYS A 103 1.80 8.93 -3.75
CA LYS A 103 0.93 8.01 -2.99
C LYS A 103 1.74 7.16 -2.01
N VAL A 104 2.79 6.51 -2.51
CA VAL A 104 3.65 5.65 -1.68
C VAL A 104 4.39 6.47 -0.61
N TRP A 105 4.77 7.70 -0.93
CA TRP A 105 5.38 8.63 0.02
C TRP A 105 4.45 8.95 1.18
N ARG A 106 3.18 9.32 0.90
CA ARG A 106 2.16 9.57 1.94
C ARG A 106 1.87 8.34 2.79
N GLN A 107 1.88 7.14 2.19
CA GLN A 107 1.74 5.90 2.95
C GLN A 107 2.94 5.69 3.89
N ALA A 108 4.16 5.96 3.42
CA ALA A 108 5.35 5.90 4.27
C ALA A 108 5.34 6.95 5.40
N ASP A 109 4.78 8.15 5.16
CA ASP A 109 4.54 9.16 6.22
C ASP A 109 3.56 8.64 7.28
N LYS A 110 2.47 8.00 6.85
CA LYS A 110 1.47 7.39 7.75
C LYS A 110 2.11 6.39 8.73
N TYR A 111 3.09 5.62 8.27
CA TYR A 111 3.79 4.62 9.09
C TYR A 111 5.10 5.13 9.72
N GLY A 112 5.42 6.42 9.53
CA GLY A 112 6.63 7.02 10.10
C GLY A 112 7.94 6.39 9.60
N VAL A 113 8.00 5.90 8.35
CA VAL A 113 9.16 5.19 7.80
C VAL A 113 10.23 6.17 7.32
N PRO A 114 11.45 6.20 7.91
CA PRO A 114 12.59 6.97 7.42
C PRO A 114 13.01 6.56 6.01
N ARG A 115 13.45 7.53 5.20
CA ARG A 115 13.71 7.30 3.76
C ARG A 115 14.98 7.96 3.27
N ILE A 116 15.62 7.26 2.32
CA ILE A 116 16.67 7.81 1.44
C ILE A 116 16.07 7.94 0.04
N CYS A 117 16.35 9.03 -0.64
CA CYS A 117 15.96 9.26 -2.03
C CYS A 117 17.10 8.84 -2.95
N PHE A 118 16.82 7.95 -3.91
CA PHE A 118 17.76 7.57 -4.96
C PHE A 118 17.29 8.11 -6.30
N ILE A 119 18.01 9.10 -6.83
CA ILE A 119 17.77 9.64 -8.17
C ILE A 119 18.46 8.72 -9.17
N ASN A 120 17.67 7.88 -9.82
CA ASN A 120 18.11 6.86 -10.76
C ASN A 120 17.99 7.32 -12.20
N LYS A 121 18.65 6.62 -13.12
CA LYS A 121 18.64 6.88 -14.58
C LYS A 121 19.23 8.24 -14.98
N ILE A 122 20.23 8.69 -14.27
CA ILE A 122 20.91 9.95 -14.59
C ILE A 122 21.62 9.90 -15.97
N ASP A 123 21.75 8.71 -16.55
CA ASP A 123 22.30 8.45 -17.88
C ASP A 123 21.29 8.66 -19.03
N LYS A 124 20.03 8.86 -18.73
CA LYS A 124 18.98 9.03 -19.74
C LYS A 124 18.99 10.45 -20.31
N MET A 125 18.63 10.56 -21.59
CA MET A 125 18.43 11.85 -22.26
C MET A 125 17.35 12.67 -21.54
N GLY A 126 17.62 13.93 -21.22
CA GLY A 126 16.73 14.81 -20.45
C GLY A 126 16.81 14.63 -18.94
N ALA A 127 17.75 13.83 -18.42
CA ALA A 127 17.97 13.68 -16.99
C ALA A 127 18.49 14.99 -16.35
N ASP A 128 17.82 15.43 -15.28
CA ASP A 128 18.20 16.61 -14.51
C ASP A 128 18.10 16.34 -13.01
N PHE A 129 19.26 16.25 -12.36
CA PHE A 129 19.37 15.99 -10.93
C PHE A 129 18.71 17.08 -10.08
N GLU A 130 18.96 18.35 -10.40
CA GLU A 130 18.46 19.47 -9.60
C GLU A 130 16.94 19.60 -9.73
N HIS A 131 16.43 19.41 -10.95
CA HIS A 131 14.99 19.33 -11.19
C HIS A 131 14.34 18.20 -10.40
N ALA A 132 14.91 16.99 -10.42
CA ALA A 132 14.38 15.84 -9.69
C ALA A 132 14.31 16.12 -8.17
N VAL A 133 15.38 16.71 -7.58
CA VAL A 133 15.41 17.11 -6.17
C VAL A 133 14.38 18.20 -5.86
N ASP A 134 14.21 19.17 -6.75
CA ASP A 134 13.22 20.24 -6.58
C ASP A 134 11.78 19.69 -6.62
N THR A 135 11.50 18.69 -7.46
CA THR A 135 10.18 18.03 -7.46
C THR A 135 9.88 17.31 -6.14
N ILE A 136 10.89 16.72 -5.47
CA ILE A 136 10.74 16.13 -4.14
C ILE A 136 10.32 17.20 -3.14
N ARG A 137 11.01 18.34 -3.15
CA ARG A 137 10.67 19.46 -2.25
C ARG A 137 9.27 20.00 -2.48
N LYS A 138 8.90 20.24 -3.75
CA LYS A 138 7.62 20.90 -4.09
C LYS A 138 6.41 19.99 -4.01
N ARG A 139 6.53 18.73 -4.45
CA ARG A 139 5.39 17.81 -4.56
C ARG A 139 5.16 16.96 -3.32
N LEU A 140 6.25 16.61 -2.61
CA LEU A 140 6.17 15.77 -1.42
C LEU A 140 6.19 16.60 -0.12
N SER A 141 6.36 17.92 -0.22
CA SER A 141 6.55 18.82 0.95
C SER A 141 7.66 18.30 1.88
N ALA A 142 8.65 17.64 1.30
CA ALA A 142 9.79 17.04 1.99
C ALA A 142 10.99 17.98 1.97
N LYS A 143 11.95 17.75 2.87
CA LYS A 143 13.23 18.43 2.89
C LYS A 143 14.36 17.52 2.36
N PRO A 144 14.54 17.40 1.02
CA PRO A 144 15.61 16.60 0.46
C PRO A 144 16.96 17.30 0.71
N VAL A 145 17.95 16.51 1.13
CA VAL A 145 19.31 16.96 1.38
C VAL A 145 20.26 16.14 0.52
N ALA A 146 20.84 16.78 -0.50
CA ALA A 146 21.79 16.11 -1.38
C ALA A 146 23.07 15.78 -0.61
N ILE A 147 23.42 14.49 -0.54
CA ILE A 147 24.70 14.02 -0.01
C ILE A 147 25.67 13.64 -1.14
N GLN A 148 25.16 13.61 -2.36
CA GLN A 148 25.91 13.37 -3.58
C GLN A 148 25.38 14.26 -4.70
N ILE A 149 26.27 14.65 -5.62
CA ILE A 149 25.91 15.27 -6.90
C ILE A 149 26.58 14.53 -8.06
N PRO A 150 25.97 14.47 -9.26
CA PRO A 150 26.51 13.74 -10.38
C PRO A 150 27.74 14.45 -11.02
N ILE A 151 28.69 13.64 -11.49
CA ILE A 151 29.77 14.07 -12.38
C ILE A 151 29.35 13.79 -13.81
N GLY A 152 28.85 14.82 -14.50
CA GLY A 152 28.19 14.68 -15.79
C GLY A 152 26.74 14.18 -15.66
N GLN A 153 26.02 14.24 -16.76
CA GLN A 153 24.64 13.76 -16.91
C GLN A 153 24.49 13.14 -18.28
N GLU A 154 23.46 12.34 -18.49
CA GLU A 154 23.20 11.60 -19.72
C GLU A 154 24.43 10.72 -20.10
N ASP A 155 24.82 10.69 -21.36
CA ASP A 155 25.96 9.90 -21.85
C ASP A 155 27.32 10.32 -21.22
N LYS A 156 27.35 11.49 -20.57
CA LYS A 156 28.54 12.03 -19.92
C LYS A 156 28.63 11.66 -18.44
N PHE A 157 27.68 10.89 -17.90
CA PHE A 157 27.72 10.48 -16.51
C PHE A 157 28.87 9.50 -16.24
N LYS A 158 29.82 9.93 -15.41
CA LYS A 158 31.04 9.16 -15.08
C LYS A 158 31.07 8.72 -13.63
N GLY A 159 30.46 9.50 -12.73
CA GLY A 159 30.59 9.27 -11.31
C GLY A 159 29.75 10.24 -10.48
N VAL A 160 30.02 10.26 -9.19
CA VAL A 160 29.36 11.15 -8.22
C VAL A 160 30.40 11.86 -7.35
N ILE A 161 30.05 13.01 -6.82
CA ILE A 161 30.82 13.70 -5.78
C ILE A 161 30.14 13.40 -4.46
N ASP A 162 30.85 12.80 -3.54
CA ASP A 162 30.47 12.64 -2.14
C ASP A 162 30.65 13.99 -1.43
N LEU A 163 29.56 14.61 -1.03
CA LEU A 163 29.54 15.93 -0.41
C LEU A 163 29.94 15.90 1.08
N ILE A 164 29.91 14.72 1.72
CA ILE A 164 30.31 14.59 3.14
C ILE A 164 31.84 14.52 3.22
N ASN A 165 32.46 13.67 2.39
CA ASN A 165 33.90 13.50 2.36
C ASN A 165 34.60 14.47 1.41
N MET A 166 33.88 15.22 0.58
CA MET A 166 34.36 16.11 -0.46
C MET A 166 35.36 15.42 -1.40
N LYS A 167 34.94 14.25 -1.93
CA LYS A 167 35.73 13.43 -2.88
C LYS A 167 34.85 13.03 -4.06
N ALA A 168 35.50 12.79 -5.20
CA ALA A 168 34.88 12.23 -6.39
C ALA A 168 34.96 10.70 -6.36
N ILE A 169 33.88 10.02 -6.70
CA ILE A 169 33.80 8.58 -6.90
C ILE A 169 33.52 8.36 -8.40
N VAL A 170 34.47 7.74 -9.09
CA VAL A 170 34.42 7.51 -10.55
C VAL A 170 34.48 6.02 -10.83
N TRP A 171 33.51 5.47 -11.57
CA TRP A 171 33.51 4.04 -11.93
C TRP A 171 34.42 3.74 -13.12
N VAL A 172 35.08 2.58 -13.06
CA VAL A 172 35.88 2.02 -14.15
C VAL A 172 34.94 1.30 -15.12
N ASP A 173 34.90 1.73 -16.38
CA ASP A 173 33.87 1.30 -17.35
C ASP A 173 33.86 -0.22 -17.65
N ASP A 174 35.02 -0.88 -17.64
CA ASP A 174 35.14 -2.30 -18.02
C ASP A 174 34.85 -3.32 -16.91
N THR A 175 34.46 -2.88 -15.69
CA THR A 175 34.33 -3.74 -14.50
C THR A 175 32.87 -4.07 -14.11
N MET A 176 31.91 -3.83 -14.99
CA MET A 176 30.47 -3.91 -14.66
C MET A 176 30.13 -3.15 -13.37
N GLY A 177 30.81 -2.04 -13.12
CA GLY A 177 30.60 -1.19 -11.94
C GLY A 177 31.13 -1.79 -10.62
N ALA A 178 31.89 -2.88 -10.65
CA ALA A 178 32.46 -3.49 -9.44
C ALA A 178 33.57 -2.63 -8.83
N GLU A 179 34.35 -1.94 -9.67
CA GLU A 179 35.48 -1.11 -9.26
C GLU A 179 35.21 0.37 -9.49
N TYR A 180 35.55 1.18 -8.52
CA TYR A 180 35.52 2.62 -8.59
C TYR A 180 36.75 3.22 -7.93
N LEU A 181 37.14 4.40 -8.38
CA LEU A 181 38.27 5.17 -7.86
C LEU A 181 37.74 6.34 -7.04
N THR A 182 38.40 6.60 -5.93
CA THR A 182 38.17 7.82 -5.14
C THR A 182 39.24 8.83 -5.48
N GLU A 183 38.81 9.95 -6.03
CA GLU A 183 39.69 10.97 -6.58
C GLU A 183 39.39 12.37 -6.00
N GLU A 184 40.24 13.35 -6.30
CA GLU A 184 39.92 14.74 -6.00
C GLU A 184 38.81 15.25 -6.92
N ILE A 185 37.98 16.18 -6.38
CA ILE A 185 36.87 16.78 -7.12
C ILE A 185 37.42 17.53 -8.35
N PRO A 186 36.91 17.30 -9.56
CA PRO A 186 37.31 18.04 -10.76
C PRO A 186 37.17 19.55 -10.54
N ALA A 187 38.22 20.30 -10.98
CA ALA A 187 38.32 21.74 -10.72
C ALA A 187 37.07 22.53 -11.18
N GLU A 188 36.44 22.09 -12.28
CA GLU A 188 35.22 22.69 -12.82
C GLU A 188 34.00 22.50 -11.94
N LEU A 189 33.94 21.42 -11.14
CA LEU A 189 32.82 21.09 -10.25
C LEU A 189 33.08 21.51 -8.81
N LYS A 190 34.29 21.94 -8.46
CA LYS A 190 34.67 22.25 -7.09
C LYS A 190 33.77 23.31 -6.44
N LYS A 191 33.51 24.42 -7.13
CA LYS A 191 32.62 25.48 -6.64
C LYS A 191 31.19 25.00 -6.45
N LYS A 192 30.71 24.14 -7.35
CA LYS A 192 29.35 23.53 -7.23
C LYS A 192 29.31 22.60 -6.03
N ALA A 193 30.30 21.76 -5.84
CA ALA A 193 30.38 20.86 -4.70
C ALA A 193 30.46 21.61 -3.37
N GLU A 194 31.25 22.68 -3.27
CA GLU A 194 31.32 23.54 -2.09
C GLU A 194 29.99 24.20 -1.77
N ALA A 195 29.24 24.67 -2.78
CA ALA A 195 27.90 25.24 -2.57
C ALA A 195 26.90 24.21 -2.06
N PHE A 196 26.89 23.00 -2.65
CA PHE A 196 26.01 21.91 -2.16
C PHE A 196 26.41 21.40 -0.78
N HIS A 197 27.72 21.33 -0.49
CA HIS A 197 28.21 21.00 0.84
C HIS A 197 27.76 22.03 1.88
N ALA A 198 27.85 23.32 1.60
CA ALA A 198 27.36 24.36 2.49
C ALA A 198 25.84 24.23 2.76
N GLN A 199 25.02 23.94 1.72
CA GLN A 199 23.59 23.68 1.88
C GLN A 199 23.31 22.42 2.71
N LEU A 200 24.13 21.38 2.56
CA LEU A 200 24.06 20.16 3.37
C LEU A 200 24.28 20.50 4.84
N VAL A 201 25.38 21.19 5.16
CA VAL A 201 25.74 21.57 6.53
C VAL A 201 24.65 22.46 7.14
N GLU A 202 24.18 23.49 6.44
CA GLU A 202 23.08 24.36 6.87
C GLU A 202 21.81 23.55 7.18
N SER A 203 21.44 22.65 6.28
CA SER A 203 20.23 21.82 6.44
C SER A 203 20.29 20.87 7.63
N ILE A 204 21.48 20.41 7.99
CA ILE A 204 21.74 19.57 9.17
C ILE A 204 21.73 20.45 10.43
N ALA A 205 22.40 21.59 10.40
CA ALA A 205 22.52 22.52 11.51
C ALA A 205 21.13 23.03 12.01
N GLU A 206 20.18 23.23 11.12
CA GLU A 206 18.79 23.59 11.50
C GLU A 206 18.11 22.57 12.41
N ASN A 207 18.61 21.34 12.48
CA ASN A 207 17.98 20.22 13.23
C ASN A 207 18.86 19.67 14.37
N ASP A 208 20.06 20.23 14.59
CA ASP A 208 21.01 19.77 15.57
C ASP A 208 21.75 20.96 16.21
N ASP A 209 21.48 21.21 17.47
CA ASP A 209 21.99 22.39 18.20
C ASP A 209 23.56 22.39 18.30
N GLU A 210 24.18 21.22 18.38
CA GLU A 210 25.65 21.12 18.45
C GLU A 210 26.29 21.52 17.12
N ILE A 211 25.74 21.02 16.02
CA ILE A 211 26.18 21.37 14.66
C ILE A 211 25.88 22.84 14.37
N LEU A 212 24.71 23.34 14.81
CA LEU A 212 24.34 24.75 14.65
C LEU A 212 25.35 25.69 15.35
N HIS A 213 25.74 25.34 16.59
CA HIS A 213 26.73 26.15 17.35
C HIS A 213 28.07 26.21 16.60
N LYS A 214 28.62 25.07 16.19
CA LYS A 214 29.85 25.00 15.39
C LYS A 214 29.74 25.78 14.07
N PHE A 215 28.63 25.64 13.37
CA PHE A 215 28.36 26.34 12.11
C PHE A 215 28.37 27.87 12.30
N LEU A 216 27.73 28.38 13.35
CA LEU A 216 27.67 29.81 13.65
C LEU A 216 29.00 30.38 14.12
N GLU A 217 29.80 29.60 14.84
CA GLU A 217 31.15 30.01 15.30
C GLU A 217 32.24 29.83 14.22
N GLY A 218 31.91 29.20 13.08
CA GLY A 218 32.86 28.92 12.00
C GLY A 218 33.87 27.85 12.38
N GLU A 219 33.52 26.97 13.31
CA GLU A 219 34.35 25.82 13.69
C GLU A 219 34.29 24.72 12.62
N GLU A 220 35.34 23.90 12.55
CA GLU A 220 35.37 22.77 11.64
C GLU A 220 34.37 21.67 12.09
N ILE A 221 33.48 21.27 11.18
CA ILE A 221 32.54 20.17 11.37
C ILE A 221 33.08 18.95 10.63
N THR A 222 33.39 17.89 11.37
CA THR A 222 33.96 16.68 10.79
C THR A 222 32.93 15.86 10.00
N ALA A 223 33.38 15.04 9.05
CA ALA A 223 32.52 14.15 8.27
C ALA A 223 31.73 13.18 9.16
N ASP A 224 32.31 12.73 10.27
CA ASP A 224 31.65 11.80 11.21
C ASP A 224 30.54 12.49 11.99
N GLU A 225 30.74 13.73 12.42
CA GLU A 225 29.69 14.55 13.05
C GLU A 225 28.54 14.81 12.08
N LEU A 226 28.85 15.15 10.82
CA LEU A 226 27.81 15.32 9.79
C LEU A 226 27.03 14.03 9.56
N ARG A 227 27.68 12.86 9.48
CA ARG A 227 27.00 11.56 9.33
C ARG A 227 26.07 11.27 10.51
N ALA A 228 26.58 11.45 11.74
CA ALA A 228 25.80 11.17 12.94
C ALA A 228 24.56 12.06 13.04
N SER A 229 24.70 13.36 12.79
CA SER A 229 23.59 14.30 12.84
C SER A 229 22.61 14.10 11.68
N LEU A 230 23.09 13.80 10.46
CA LEU A 230 22.25 13.46 9.32
C LEU A 230 21.44 12.19 9.58
N ARG A 231 22.05 11.13 10.18
CA ARG A 231 21.34 9.93 10.60
C ARG A 231 20.21 10.26 11.57
N LYS A 232 20.50 10.99 12.65
CA LYS A 232 19.54 11.42 13.65
C LYS A 232 18.37 12.18 13.03
N SER A 233 18.65 13.12 12.13
CA SER A 233 17.64 13.93 11.44
C SER A 233 16.82 13.11 10.43
N THR A 234 17.42 12.10 9.80
CA THR A 234 16.74 11.18 8.86
C THR A 234 15.77 10.26 9.60
N ILE A 235 16.21 9.66 10.72
CA ILE A 235 15.38 8.81 11.57
C ILE A 235 14.21 9.61 12.16
N ALA A 236 14.44 10.88 12.51
CA ALA A 236 13.41 11.80 12.99
C ALA A 236 12.48 12.35 11.85
N LEU A 237 12.64 11.91 10.61
CA LEU A 237 11.85 12.35 9.44
C LEU A 237 11.94 13.86 9.13
N LYS A 238 12.97 14.53 9.60
CA LYS A 238 13.19 15.96 9.40
C LYS A 238 13.84 16.27 8.07
N VAL A 239 14.73 15.38 7.60
CA VAL A 239 15.43 15.49 6.32
C VAL A 239 15.46 14.14 5.61
N PHE A 240 15.65 14.17 4.30
CA PHE A 240 15.73 12.97 3.46
C PHE A 240 17.01 13.01 2.62
N PRO A 241 18.02 12.19 2.93
CA PRO A 241 19.26 12.13 2.16
C PRO A 241 19.00 11.76 0.71
N VAL A 242 19.67 12.45 -0.23
CA VAL A 242 19.55 12.20 -1.66
C VAL A 242 20.87 11.70 -2.20
N VAL A 243 20.84 10.53 -2.81
CA VAL A 243 21.94 9.92 -3.57
C VAL A 243 21.57 9.80 -5.05
N VAL A 244 22.54 9.67 -5.92
CA VAL A 244 22.33 9.66 -7.38
C VAL A 244 23.10 8.55 -8.06
N GLY A 245 22.53 8.00 -9.14
CA GLY A 245 23.17 6.94 -9.90
C GLY A 245 22.39 6.50 -11.13
N THR A 246 22.85 5.41 -11.72
CA THR A 246 22.14 4.67 -12.78
C THR A 246 22.32 3.19 -12.54
N ALA A 247 21.28 2.56 -11.99
CA ALA A 247 21.29 1.13 -11.69
C ALA A 247 21.52 0.29 -12.96
N PHE A 248 20.91 0.67 -14.08
CA PHE A 248 21.08 -0.05 -15.35
C PHE A 248 22.53 -0.04 -15.87
N LYS A 249 23.25 1.05 -15.67
CA LYS A 249 24.69 1.19 -16.02
C LYS A 249 25.61 0.77 -14.87
N ASN A 250 25.09 0.19 -13.80
CA ASN A 250 25.85 -0.33 -12.67
C ASN A 250 26.64 0.73 -11.89
N LYS A 251 26.21 1.98 -11.86
CA LYS A 251 26.92 3.10 -11.19
C LYS A 251 26.04 3.72 -10.09
N GLY A 252 26.57 3.92 -8.89
CA GLY A 252 25.88 4.58 -7.76
C GLY A 252 25.24 3.63 -6.75
N VAL A 253 25.27 2.31 -6.95
CA VAL A 253 24.59 1.34 -6.08
C VAL A 253 25.36 1.05 -4.78
N GLN A 254 26.70 0.97 -4.86
CA GLN A 254 27.51 0.76 -3.65
C GLN A 254 27.41 1.98 -2.70
N PRO A 255 27.55 3.25 -3.14
CA PRO A 255 27.27 4.40 -2.29
C PRO A 255 25.83 4.47 -1.76
N LEU A 256 24.84 3.93 -2.49
CA LEU A 256 23.48 3.78 -1.97
C LEU A 256 23.46 2.78 -0.80
N LEU A 257 24.14 1.64 -0.92
CA LEU A 257 24.26 0.67 0.18
C LEU A 257 24.97 1.26 1.39
N ASP A 258 26.03 2.04 1.18
CA ASP A 258 26.70 2.78 2.27
C ASP A 258 25.71 3.74 2.95
N ALA A 259 24.94 4.50 2.18
CA ALA A 259 23.93 5.41 2.71
C ALA A 259 22.82 4.68 3.51
N VAL A 260 22.41 3.48 3.05
CA VAL A 260 21.44 2.65 3.79
C VAL A 260 22.00 2.27 5.17
N VAL A 261 23.25 1.84 5.25
CA VAL A 261 23.90 1.47 6.53
C VAL A 261 24.10 2.70 7.41
N ASP A 262 24.51 3.81 6.82
CA ASP A 262 24.89 5.01 7.58
C ASP A 262 23.67 5.81 8.07
N TYR A 263 22.56 5.87 7.32
CA TYR A 263 21.45 6.81 7.61
C TYR A 263 20.10 6.19 7.89
N LEU A 264 19.82 4.94 7.49
CA LEU A 264 18.57 4.30 7.87
C LEU A 264 18.67 3.64 9.26
N PRO A 265 17.55 3.55 10.00
CA PRO A 265 17.53 2.94 11.32
C PRO A 265 17.74 1.43 11.27
N SER A 266 18.33 0.89 12.33
CA SER A 266 18.23 -0.51 12.69
C SER A 266 16.98 -0.74 13.56
N PRO A 267 16.57 -1.99 13.84
CA PRO A 267 15.51 -2.27 14.81
C PRO A 267 15.71 -1.67 16.19
N LEU A 268 16.99 -1.42 16.60
CA LEU A 268 17.34 -0.79 17.87
C LEU A 268 17.15 0.73 17.89
N ASP A 269 17.12 1.36 16.72
CA ASP A 269 16.91 2.82 16.59
C ASP A 269 15.42 3.18 16.47
N VAL A 270 14.56 2.18 16.21
CA VAL A 270 13.12 2.38 16.05
C VAL A 270 12.47 2.50 17.43
N PRO A 271 11.46 3.38 17.62
CA PRO A 271 10.71 3.45 18.86
C PRO A 271 10.14 2.09 19.27
N GLU A 272 9.88 1.94 20.57
CA GLU A 272 9.24 0.76 21.15
C GLU A 272 8.00 0.35 20.35
N THR A 273 7.84 -0.94 20.14
CA THR A 273 6.67 -1.47 19.47
C THR A 273 5.48 -1.46 20.43
N HIS A 274 4.45 -0.71 20.06
CA HIS A 274 3.23 -0.60 20.84
C HIS A 274 2.23 -1.70 20.47
N GLY A 275 1.54 -2.21 21.47
CA GLY A 275 0.44 -3.15 21.31
C GLY A 275 -0.58 -3.02 22.46
N ILE A 276 -1.57 -3.84 22.41
CA ILE A 276 -2.65 -3.90 23.41
C ILE A 276 -2.68 -5.31 23.99
N ASP A 277 -2.81 -5.40 25.31
CA ASP A 277 -3.11 -6.67 25.96
C ASP A 277 -4.50 -7.14 25.52
N PRO A 278 -4.62 -8.31 24.88
CA PRO A 278 -5.92 -8.80 24.38
C PRO A 278 -6.89 -9.20 25.50
N GLU A 279 -6.45 -9.30 26.76
CA GLU A 279 -7.29 -9.67 27.89
C GLU A 279 -7.91 -8.46 28.60
N ASN A 280 -7.10 -7.43 28.88
CA ASN A 280 -7.52 -6.27 29.68
C ASN A 280 -7.60 -4.97 28.90
N GLY A 281 -7.06 -4.92 27.64
CA GLY A 281 -7.08 -3.74 26.77
C GLY A 281 -6.03 -2.69 27.13
N GLU A 282 -5.08 -2.99 28.03
CA GLU A 282 -4.00 -2.06 28.41
C GLU A 282 -2.94 -1.97 27.31
N LYS A 283 -2.33 -0.79 27.20
CA LYS A 283 -1.21 -0.59 26.28
C LYS A 283 0.05 -1.28 26.81
N ILE A 284 0.67 -2.07 25.98
CA ILE A 284 1.91 -2.79 26.23
C ILE A 284 2.98 -2.33 25.25
N PHE A 285 4.23 -2.36 25.69
CA PHE A 285 5.41 -2.01 24.90
C PHE A 285 6.33 -3.21 24.77
N ARG A 286 7.02 -3.32 23.64
CA ARG A 286 8.09 -4.31 23.41
C ARG A 286 9.28 -3.63 22.77
N HIS A 287 10.48 -3.99 23.25
CA HIS A 287 11.75 -3.57 22.67
C HIS A 287 12.27 -4.64 21.70
N ALA A 288 13.08 -4.23 20.75
CA ALA A 288 13.78 -5.15 19.85
C ALA A 288 14.94 -5.85 20.58
N ASP A 289 14.61 -6.67 21.57
CA ASP A 289 15.56 -7.45 22.37
C ASP A 289 15.18 -8.94 22.29
N ASP A 290 16.17 -9.79 22.03
CA ASP A 290 16.01 -11.26 21.93
C ASP A 290 15.57 -11.91 23.24
N LYS A 291 15.75 -11.22 24.39
CA LYS A 291 15.38 -11.70 25.72
C LYS A 291 13.96 -11.34 26.13
N GLU A 292 13.32 -10.43 25.43
CA GLU A 292 11.92 -10.09 25.68
C GLU A 292 10.97 -11.22 25.25
N PRO A 293 9.72 -11.22 25.73
CA PRO A 293 8.71 -12.15 25.25
C PRO A 293 8.51 -12.02 23.73
N PHE A 294 8.39 -13.16 23.06
CA PHE A 294 8.25 -13.20 21.61
C PHE A 294 6.98 -12.45 21.15
N SER A 295 7.15 -11.61 20.13
CA SER A 295 6.06 -11.00 19.37
C SER A 295 6.45 -10.78 17.92
N ALA A 296 5.52 -11.07 17.00
CA ALA A 296 5.71 -10.90 15.58
C ALA A 296 4.40 -10.57 14.87
N LEU A 297 4.50 -9.90 13.71
CA LEU A 297 3.38 -9.60 12.83
C LEU A 297 3.47 -10.48 11.57
N ALA A 298 2.38 -11.18 11.27
CA ALA A 298 2.21 -11.88 10.00
C ALA A 298 1.79 -10.86 8.93
N PHE A 299 2.71 -10.45 8.08
CA PHE A 299 2.45 -9.37 7.13
C PHE A 299 2.15 -9.84 5.71
N LYS A 300 2.48 -11.09 5.37
CA LYS A 300 2.20 -11.68 4.06
C LYS A 300 1.94 -13.18 4.17
N ILE A 301 0.94 -13.65 3.44
CA ILE A 301 0.67 -15.07 3.24
C ILE A 301 0.88 -15.40 1.77
N MET A 302 1.45 -16.56 1.50
CA MET A 302 1.67 -17.09 0.16
C MET A 302 1.37 -18.58 0.15
N ALA A 303 0.61 -19.03 -0.84
CA ALA A 303 0.44 -20.45 -1.08
C ALA A 303 1.65 -21.00 -1.84
N ASP A 304 2.19 -22.10 -1.37
CA ASP A 304 3.31 -22.78 -1.99
C ASP A 304 2.91 -24.23 -2.33
N PRO A 305 3.14 -24.69 -3.57
CA PRO A 305 2.69 -26.02 -4.01
C PRO A 305 3.37 -27.19 -3.26
N PHE A 306 4.53 -26.95 -2.63
CA PHE A 306 5.33 -28.01 -1.98
C PHE A 306 5.18 -28.03 -0.46
N VAL A 307 5.11 -26.86 0.15
CA VAL A 307 5.07 -26.73 1.63
C VAL A 307 3.73 -26.23 2.16
N GLY A 308 2.81 -25.90 1.26
CA GLY A 308 1.50 -25.37 1.61
C GLY A 308 1.53 -23.87 1.89
N GLN A 309 0.98 -23.45 3.03
CA GLN A 309 0.96 -22.03 3.39
C GLN A 309 2.30 -21.58 3.97
N LEU A 310 2.87 -20.53 3.39
CA LEU A 310 3.99 -19.77 3.90
C LEU A 310 3.46 -18.49 4.54
N THR A 311 3.76 -18.27 5.81
CA THR A 311 3.40 -17.05 6.54
C THR A 311 4.66 -16.23 6.80
N PHE A 312 4.80 -15.11 6.11
CA PHE A 312 5.91 -14.18 6.33
C PHE A 312 5.66 -13.39 7.60
N ILE A 313 6.63 -13.42 8.51
CA ILE A 313 6.56 -12.75 9.80
C ILE A 313 7.73 -11.78 9.98
N ARG A 314 7.46 -10.64 10.61
CA ARG A 314 8.45 -9.73 11.16
C ARG A 314 8.46 -9.92 12.67
N VAL A 315 9.61 -10.29 13.23
CA VAL A 315 9.81 -10.40 14.67
C VAL A 315 10.12 -9.02 15.26
N TYR A 316 9.35 -8.59 16.25
CA TYR A 316 9.55 -7.31 16.92
C TYR A 316 10.27 -7.46 18.26
N SER A 317 10.06 -8.56 18.96
CA SER A 317 10.72 -8.86 20.24
C SER A 317 10.90 -10.36 20.42
N GLY A 318 11.87 -10.73 21.24
CA GLY A 318 12.16 -12.13 21.57
C GLY A 318 12.75 -12.94 20.43
N GLN A 319 12.71 -14.23 20.60
CA GLN A 319 13.21 -15.23 19.65
C GLN A 319 12.13 -16.30 19.39
N LEU A 320 12.19 -16.91 18.21
CA LEU A 320 11.30 -18.01 17.83
C LEU A 320 12.11 -19.17 17.25
N LYS A 321 11.82 -20.37 17.67
CA LYS A 321 12.48 -21.60 17.22
C LYS A 321 11.52 -22.53 16.50
N THR A 322 12.07 -23.36 15.63
CA THR A 322 11.33 -24.45 15.00
C THR A 322 10.75 -25.37 16.07
N GLY A 323 9.46 -25.64 16.02
CA GLY A 323 8.74 -26.48 16.98
C GLY A 323 8.04 -25.73 18.11
N ASP A 324 8.31 -24.43 18.29
CA ASP A 324 7.65 -23.61 19.31
C ASP A 324 6.15 -23.48 19.07
N SER A 325 5.41 -23.29 20.16
CA SER A 325 4.00 -22.92 20.15
C SER A 325 3.85 -21.41 20.29
N VAL A 326 2.95 -20.81 19.51
CA VAL A 326 2.68 -19.39 19.52
C VAL A 326 1.18 -19.12 19.57
N LEU A 327 0.78 -18.03 20.22
CA LEU A 327 -0.59 -17.57 20.30
C LEU A 327 -0.90 -16.63 19.13
N ASN A 328 -1.91 -16.96 18.33
CA ASN A 328 -2.56 -16.00 17.43
C ASN A 328 -3.59 -15.19 18.24
N THR A 329 -3.31 -13.93 18.50
CA THR A 329 -4.15 -13.08 19.36
C THR A 329 -5.48 -12.71 18.70
N GLY A 330 -5.52 -12.56 17.38
CA GLY A 330 -6.74 -12.24 16.63
C GLY A 330 -7.79 -13.34 16.71
N ARG A 331 -7.36 -14.59 16.71
CA ARG A 331 -8.23 -15.78 16.78
C ARG A 331 -8.24 -16.46 18.15
N ARG A 332 -7.43 -16.01 19.10
CA ARG A 332 -7.23 -16.61 20.43
C ARG A 332 -6.93 -18.11 20.36
N ARG A 333 -6.04 -18.48 19.45
CA ARG A 333 -5.71 -19.87 19.19
C ARG A 333 -4.20 -20.08 19.17
N THR A 334 -3.75 -21.15 19.83
CA THR A 334 -2.36 -21.62 19.78
C THR A 334 -2.09 -22.35 18.49
N GLU A 335 -0.97 -22.04 17.85
CA GLU A 335 -0.46 -22.69 16.65
C GLU A 335 0.99 -23.11 16.85
N ARG A 336 1.41 -24.16 16.14
CA ARG A 336 2.77 -24.69 16.24
C ARG A 336 3.58 -24.37 15.00
N ILE A 337 4.79 -23.86 15.21
CA ILE A 337 5.77 -23.61 14.16
C ILE A 337 6.33 -24.95 13.67
N GLY A 338 6.07 -25.28 12.41
CA GLY A 338 6.61 -26.49 11.80
C GLY A 338 8.05 -26.31 11.36
N ARG A 339 8.32 -25.30 10.53
CA ARG A 339 9.65 -24.91 10.02
C ARG A 339 9.76 -23.40 9.91
N LEU A 340 10.99 -22.90 10.02
CA LEU A 340 11.34 -21.51 9.75
C LEU A 340 12.22 -21.47 8.49
N LEU A 341 11.90 -20.57 7.57
CA LEU A 341 12.57 -20.46 6.28
C LEU A 341 13.04 -19.03 6.04
N LYS A 342 14.30 -18.86 5.72
CA LYS A 342 14.82 -17.64 5.17
C LYS A 342 14.57 -17.64 3.67
N MET A 343 13.97 -16.56 3.19
CA MET A 343 13.56 -16.47 1.80
C MET A 343 14.53 -15.64 0.97
N HIS A 344 14.78 -16.09 -0.25
CA HIS A 344 15.52 -15.36 -1.27
C HIS A 344 14.67 -15.41 -2.56
N ALA A 345 13.71 -14.48 -2.66
CA ALA A 345 12.62 -14.54 -3.62
C ALA A 345 11.84 -15.88 -3.49
N ASN A 346 11.96 -16.81 -4.44
CA ASN A 346 11.34 -18.14 -4.39
C ASN A 346 12.25 -19.25 -3.81
N LYS A 347 13.53 -18.96 -3.54
CA LYS A 347 14.45 -19.92 -2.92
C LYS A 347 14.32 -19.91 -1.41
N ARG A 348 14.51 -21.06 -0.79
CA ARG A 348 14.29 -21.29 0.64
C ARG A 348 15.54 -21.84 1.29
N GLU A 349 15.87 -21.30 2.44
CA GLU A 349 16.92 -21.80 3.32
C GLU A 349 16.30 -22.08 4.68
N GLU A 350 16.40 -23.32 5.17
CA GLU A 350 15.84 -23.69 6.47
C GLU A 350 16.74 -23.16 7.60
N ILE A 351 16.11 -22.51 8.58
CA ILE A 351 16.78 -21.97 9.77
C ILE A 351 16.18 -22.59 11.03
N SER A 352 16.98 -22.71 12.09
CA SER A 352 16.54 -23.28 13.37
C SER A 352 15.82 -22.26 14.26
N GLU A 353 16.21 -20.99 14.16
CA GLU A 353 15.70 -19.90 14.98
C GLU A 353 15.72 -18.56 14.24
N ILE A 354 14.93 -17.62 14.73
CA ILE A 354 14.89 -16.23 14.28
C ILE A 354 14.82 -15.29 15.47
N LEU A 355 15.47 -14.13 15.36
CA LEU A 355 15.67 -13.15 16.42
C LEU A 355 14.87 -11.87 16.16
N ALA A 356 14.79 -11.01 17.20
CA ALA A 356 14.16 -9.70 17.11
C ALA A 356 14.74 -8.86 15.93
N GLY A 357 13.86 -8.17 15.21
CA GLY A 357 14.23 -7.36 14.06
C GLY A 357 14.34 -8.10 12.73
N ASP A 358 14.25 -9.43 12.72
CA ASP A 358 14.44 -10.23 11.50
C ASP A 358 13.10 -10.58 10.82
N ILE A 359 13.20 -11.03 9.58
CA ILE A 359 12.06 -11.45 8.73
C ILE A 359 12.30 -12.88 8.25
N CYS A 360 11.30 -13.74 8.39
CA CYS A 360 11.31 -15.08 7.83
C CYS A 360 9.91 -15.52 7.36
N ALA A 361 9.86 -16.68 6.70
CA ALA A 361 8.61 -17.37 6.43
C ALA A 361 8.46 -18.57 7.40
N ALA A 362 7.33 -18.64 8.07
CA ALA A 362 6.96 -19.75 8.95
C ALA A 362 6.01 -20.72 8.23
N VAL A 363 6.24 -22.03 8.40
CA VAL A 363 5.38 -23.11 7.91
C VAL A 363 4.68 -23.75 9.10
N GLY A 364 3.41 -24.10 8.93
CA GLY A 364 2.61 -24.76 9.96
C GLY A 364 1.50 -23.89 10.56
N LEU A 365 1.54 -22.61 10.33
CA LEU A 365 0.54 -21.62 10.78
C LEU A 365 -0.70 -21.68 9.87
N LYS A 366 -1.67 -22.53 10.17
CA LYS A 366 -2.85 -22.76 9.31
C LYS A 366 -3.98 -21.74 9.50
N GLY A 367 -4.06 -21.17 10.69
CA GLY A 367 -5.13 -20.24 11.07
C GLY A 367 -4.70 -18.77 11.08
N VAL A 368 -3.49 -18.43 10.63
CA VAL A 368 -2.97 -17.07 10.60
C VAL A 368 -3.36 -16.39 9.29
N SER A 369 -3.83 -15.16 9.39
CA SER A 369 -4.16 -14.26 8.28
C SER A 369 -3.17 -13.09 8.22
N THR A 370 -3.09 -12.41 7.07
CA THR A 370 -2.30 -11.18 6.94
C THR A 370 -2.81 -10.11 7.91
N GLY A 371 -1.92 -9.55 8.73
CA GLY A 371 -2.23 -8.60 9.80
C GLY A 371 -2.34 -9.23 11.19
N ASP A 372 -2.39 -10.56 11.30
CA ASP A 372 -2.46 -11.21 12.61
C ASP A 372 -1.16 -11.07 13.40
N THR A 373 -1.29 -10.85 14.70
CA THR A 373 -0.18 -10.91 15.63
C THR A 373 -0.01 -12.34 16.15
N ILE A 374 1.22 -12.84 16.13
CA ILE A 374 1.63 -14.07 16.81
C ILE A 374 2.63 -13.73 17.92
N CYS A 375 2.41 -14.28 19.11
CA CYS A 375 3.22 -13.94 20.27
C CYS A 375 3.38 -15.12 21.25
N SER A 376 4.13 -14.89 22.33
CA SER A 376 4.20 -15.80 23.47
C SER A 376 2.82 -15.99 24.11
N GLU A 377 2.48 -17.23 24.49
CA GLU A 377 1.24 -17.54 25.21
C GLU A 377 1.20 -16.94 26.62
N GLU A 378 2.36 -16.86 27.28
CA GLU A 378 2.47 -16.38 28.66
C GLU A 378 2.38 -14.85 28.75
N HIS A 379 2.77 -14.15 27.68
CA HIS A 379 2.81 -12.69 27.62
C HIS A 379 2.12 -12.18 26.34
N PRO A 380 0.80 -12.29 26.24
CA PRO A 380 0.09 -11.96 25.01
C PRO A 380 0.14 -10.45 24.71
N ILE A 381 0.26 -10.13 23.44
CA ILE A 381 0.19 -8.77 22.89
C ILE A 381 -0.51 -8.80 21.55
N ALA A 382 -1.40 -7.86 21.29
CA ALA A 382 -1.97 -7.60 19.97
C ALA A 382 -1.32 -6.33 19.40
N LEU A 383 -0.55 -6.48 18.33
CA LEU A 383 0.03 -5.37 17.59
C LEU A 383 -1.06 -4.71 16.74
N GLU A 384 -0.82 -3.47 16.33
CA GLU A 384 -1.75 -2.74 15.48
C GLU A 384 -1.97 -3.45 14.13
N ASN A 385 -3.23 -3.66 13.77
CA ASN A 385 -3.61 -4.31 12.53
C ASN A 385 -3.34 -3.45 11.29
N ILE A 386 -3.08 -4.11 10.15
CA ILE A 386 -2.98 -3.46 8.85
C ILE A 386 -4.39 -3.18 8.33
N THR A 387 -4.70 -1.91 8.07
CA THR A 387 -5.95 -1.53 7.41
C THR A 387 -5.78 -1.55 5.90
N PHE A 388 -6.55 -2.39 5.22
CA PHE A 388 -6.49 -2.51 3.77
C PHE A 388 -7.58 -1.70 3.08
N ALA A 389 -7.26 -1.20 1.87
CA ALA A 389 -8.23 -0.50 1.05
C ALA A 389 -9.36 -1.42 0.58
N VAL A 390 -10.56 -0.87 0.43
CA VAL A 390 -11.72 -1.61 -0.08
C VAL A 390 -11.60 -1.75 -1.60
N PRO A 391 -11.92 -2.92 -2.17
CA PRO A 391 -11.95 -3.13 -3.62
C PRO A 391 -12.83 -2.12 -4.35
N VAL A 392 -12.42 -1.69 -5.55
CA VAL A 392 -13.12 -0.65 -6.33
C VAL A 392 -13.74 -1.15 -7.62
N ILE A 393 -13.31 -2.31 -8.14
CA ILE A 393 -13.92 -2.93 -9.32
C ILE A 393 -14.32 -4.38 -9.03
N SER A 394 -15.29 -4.88 -9.79
CA SER A 394 -15.76 -6.26 -9.69
C SER A 394 -15.97 -6.85 -11.08
N VAL A 395 -15.70 -8.15 -11.21
CA VAL A 395 -16.00 -8.95 -12.40
C VAL A 395 -16.73 -10.22 -12.00
N ALA A 396 -17.60 -10.71 -12.88
CA ALA A 396 -18.23 -12.02 -12.74
C ALA A 396 -17.31 -13.09 -13.32
N VAL A 397 -17.12 -14.19 -12.61
CA VAL A 397 -16.34 -15.34 -13.08
C VAL A 397 -17.23 -16.58 -13.08
N GLU A 398 -17.33 -17.22 -14.24
CA GLU A 398 -18.15 -18.39 -14.45
C GLU A 398 -17.28 -19.58 -14.87
N PRO A 399 -17.33 -20.71 -14.13
CA PRO A 399 -16.58 -21.90 -14.51
C PRO A 399 -17.16 -22.51 -15.79
N LYS A 400 -16.33 -23.01 -16.69
CA LYS A 400 -16.81 -23.65 -17.92
C LYS A 400 -17.44 -25.01 -17.68
N THR A 401 -17.04 -25.73 -16.65
CA THR A 401 -17.54 -27.06 -16.29
C THR A 401 -17.87 -27.16 -14.80
N LYS A 402 -18.68 -28.16 -14.42
CA LYS A 402 -18.93 -28.46 -12.99
C LYS A 402 -17.67 -28.84 -12.21
N ALA A 403 -16.72 -29.52 -12.86
CA ALA A 403 -15.44 -29.87 -12.24
C ALA A 403 -14.59 -28.62 -11.98
N ASP A 404 -14.70 -27.59 -12.84
CA ASP A 404 -14.00 -26.34 -12.63
C ASP A 404 -14.64 -25.50 -11.52
N GLN A 405 -15.91 -25.68 -11.20
CA GLN A 405 -16.59 -24.96 -10.13
C GLN A 405 -15.97 -25.24 -8.75
N GLU A 406 -15.69 -26.51 -8.43
CA GLU A 406 -15.06 -26.86 -7.15
C GLU A 406 -13.61 -26.36 -7.09
N LYS A 407 -12.85 -26.53 -8.18
CA LYS A 407 -11.49 -26.03 -8.29
C LYS A 407 -11.45 -24.49 -8.18
N MET A 408 -12.39 -23.80 -8.82
CA MET A 408 -12.51 -22.35 -8.78
C MET A 408 -12.75 -21.86 -7.35
N GLY A 409 -13.68 -22.49 -6.61
CA GLY A 409 -13.94 -22.13 -5.22
C GLY A 409 -12.70 -22.29 -4.32
N MET A 410 -11.96 -23.39 -4.48
CA MET A 410 -10.69 -23.61 -3.76
C MET A 410 -9.61 -22.60 -4.16
N ALA A 411 -9.45 -22.33 -5.46
CA ALA A 411 -8.46 -21.40 -5.97
C ALA A 411 -8.74 -19.97 -5.48
N LEU A 412 -9.96 -19.50 -5.66
CA LEU A 412 -10.36 -18.16 -5.22
C LEU A 412 -10.26 -18.00 -3.69
N GLY A 413 -10.61 -19.04 -2.92
CA GLY A 413 -10.44 -19.04 -1.48
C GLY A 413 -8.98 -18.90 -1.02
N ARG A 414 -8.03 -19.57 -1.70
CA ARG A 414 -6.60 -19.43 -1.42
C ARG A 414 -6.06 -18.07 -1.83
N LEU A 415 -6.44 -17.58 -3.02
CA LEU A 415 -6.04 -16.25 -3.49
C LEU A 415 -6.56 -15.13 -2.57
N ALA A 416 -7.77 -15.28 -2.02
CA ALA A 416 -8.32 -14.35 -1.04
C ALA A 416 -7.62 -14.39 0.33
N GLN A 417 -6.98 -15.51 0.69
CA GLN A 417 -6.13 -15.59 1.88
C GLN A 417 -4.79 -14.89 1.68
N GLU A 418 -4.25 -14.92 0.46
CA GLU A 418 -3.00 -14.24 0.12
C GLU A 418 -3.16 -12.72 0.04
N ASP A 419 -4.28 -12.26 -0.54
CA ASP A 419 -4.55 -10.84 -0.79
C ASP A 419 -5.82 -10.37 -0.06
N PRO A 420 -5.68 -9.61 1.03
CA PRO A 420 -6.82 -9.08 1.78
C PRO A 420 -7.69 -8.08 1.01
N THR A 421 -7.17 -7.48 -0.09
CA THR A 421 -7.93 -6.57 -0.95
C THR A 421 -8.69 -7.29 -2.07
N PHE A 422 -8.47 -8.60 -2.20
CA PHE A 422 -9.24 -9.45 -3.08
C PHE A 422 -10.43 -10.05 -2.33
N LYS A 423 -11.64 -9.81 -2.81
CA LYS A 423 -12.88 -10.34 -2.22
C LYS A 423 -13.62 -11.23 -3.19
N VAL A 424 -14.22 -12.27 -2.65
CA VAL A 424 -15.03 -13.23 -3.40
C VAL A 424 -16.39 -13.34 -2.71
N HIS A 425 -17.45 -13.19 -3.46
CA HIS A 425 -18.81 -13.47 -2.96
C HIS A 425 -19.66 -14.07 -4.08
N THR A 426 -20.69 -14.81 -3.69
CA THR A 426 -21.70 -15.28 -4.62
C THR A 426 -22.88 -14.32 -4.55
N ASP A 427 -23.29 -13.80 -5.68
CA ASP A 427 -24.48 -12.96 -5.80
C ASP A 427 -25.71 -13.86 -5.55
N PRO A 428 -26.52 -13.57 -4.53
CA PRO A 428 -27.67 -14.41 -4.18
C PRO A 428 -28.76 -14.40 -5.24
N ASP A 429 -28.87 -13.33 -6.04
CA ASP A 429 -29.93 -13.17 -7.04
C ASP A 429 -29.55 -13.85 -8.38
N SER A 430 -28.32 -13.68 -8.83
CA SER A 430 -27.83 -14.26 -10.09
C SER A 430 -27.13 -15.63 -9.91
N GLY A 431 -26.72 -15.97 -8.70
CA GLY A 431 -25.90 -17.15 -8.42
C GLY A 431 -24.47 -17.06 -8.98
N GLN A 432 -24.09 -15.90 -9.54
CA GLN A 432 -22.77 -15.68 -10.11
C GLN A 432 -21.71 -15.52 -9.03
N THR A 433 -20.53 -16.03 -9.26
CA THR A 433 -19.35 -15.74 -8.43
C THR A 433 -18.78 -14.40 -8.88
N ILE A 434 -18.81 -13.43 -7.98
CA ILE A 434 -18.27 -12.09 -8.17
C ILE A 434 -16.93 -12.00 -7.46
N ILE A 435 -15.91 -11.57 -8.19
CA ILE A 435 -14.60 -11.24 -7.63
C ILE A 435 -14.38 -9.73 -7.70
N SER A 436 -13.83 -9.17 -6.63
CA SER A 436 -13.61 -7.72 -6.50
C SER A 436 -12.15 -7.44 -6.15
N GLY A 437 -11.57 -6.40 -6.75
CA GLY A 437 -10.16 -6.04 -6.59
C GLY A 437 -9.91 -4.55 -6.74
N MET A 438 -8.63 -4.17 -6.65
CA MET A 438 -8.18 -2.78 -6.61
C MET A 438 -8.11 -2.11 -7.99
N GLY A 439 -8.10 -2.89 -9.08
CA GLY A 439 -8.03 -2.39 -10.44
C GLY A 439 -8.13 -3.50 -11.47
N GLU A 440 -8.17 -3.13 -12.74
CA GLU A 440 -8.32 -4.05 -13.87
C GLU A 440 -7.15 -5.04 -13.93
N LEU A 441 -5.91 -4.51 -13.83
CA LEU A 441 -4.70 -5.33 -13.84
C LEU A 441 -4.65 -6.30 -12.66
N HIS A 442 -5.10 -5.88 -11.47
CA HIS A 442 -5.18 -6.75 -10.30
C HIS A 442 -6.08 -7.95 -10.56
N LEU A 443 -7.32 -7.74 -11.03
CA LEU A 443 -8.26 -8.83 -11.32
C LEU A 443 -7.78 -9.70 -12.48
N GLU A 444 -7.17 -9.10 -13.51
CA GLU A 444 -6.59 -9.86 -14.63
C GLU A 444 -5.52 -10.83 -14.15
N ILE A 445 -4.63 -10.39 -13.27
CA ILE A 445 -3.58 -11.25 -12.69
C ILE A 445 -4.17 -12.35 -11.80
N ILE A 446 -5.15 -12.03 -10.97
CA ILE A 446 -5.84 -13.03 -10.13
C ILE A 446 -6.48 -14.13 -11.00
N VAL A 447 -7.17 -13.73 -12.06
CA VAL A 447 -7.79 -14.66 -13.00
C VAL A 447 -6.74 -15.50 -13.72
N ASP A 448 -5.68 -14.89 -14.20
CA ASP A 448 -4.59 -15.60 -14.87
C ASP A 448 -3.88 -16.60 -13.93
N ARG A 449 -3.64 -16.21 -12.66
CA ARG A 449 -3.14 -17.13 -11.62
C ARG A 449 -4.08 -18.30 -11.39
N MET A 450 -5.39 -18.04 -11.29
CA MET A 450 -6.39 -19.10 -11.15
C MET A 450 -6.34 -20.08 -12.32
N MET A 451 -6.19 -19.58 -13.55
CA MET A 451 -6.09 -20.43 -14.73
C MET A 451 -4.77 -21.21 -14.80
N ARG A 452 -3.62 -20.58 -14.54
CA ARG A 452 -2.28 -21.19 -14.67
C ARG A 452 -1.92 -22.08 -13.48
N GLU A 453 -2.07 -21.60 -12.26
CA GLU A 453 -1.62 -22.29 -11.04
C GLU A 453 -2.60 -23.41 -10.65
N TYR A 454 -3.91 -23.16 -10.76
CA TYR A 454 -4.96 -24.07 -10.31
C TYR A 454 -5.63 -24.85 -11.44
N LYS A 455 -5.28 -24.56 -12.71
CA LYS A 455 -5.82 -25.23 -13.89
C LYS A 455 -7.36 -25.16 -13.95
N VAL A 456 -7.92 -23.99 -13.68
CA VAL A 456 -9.35 -23.70 -13.73
C VAL A 456 -9.67 -23.04 -15.05
N GLU A 457 -10.61 -23.59 -15.83
CA GLU A 457 -11.16 -22.92 -16.99
C GLU A 457 -12.40 -22.10 -16.62
N ALA A 458 -12.37 -20.79 -16.83
CA ALA A 458 -13.46 -19.89 -16.50
C ALA A 458 -13.68 -18.84 -17.60
N ASN A 459 -14.92 -18.38 -17.74
CA ASN A 459 -15.27 -17.18 -18.48
C ASN A 459 -15.29 -15.99 -17.52
N VAL A 460 -14.77 -14.86 -17.98
CA VAL A 460 -14.75 -13.61 -17.19
C VAL A 460 -15.73 -12.65 -17.82
N GLY A 461 -16.67 -12.16 -17.02
CA GLY A 461 -17.63 -11.14 -17.42
C GLY A 461 -17.00 -9.75 -17.49
N LYS A 462 -17.75 -8.75 -17.99
CA LYS A 462 -17.29 -7.37 -17.99
C LYS A 462 -17.03 -6.91 -16.54
N PRO A 463 -16.00 -6.10 -16.32
CA PRO A 463 -15.75 -5.51 -15.01
C PRO A 463 -16.99 -4.77 -14.51
N GLN A 464 -17.35 -4.98 -13.25
CA GLN A 464 -18.40 -4.22 -12.60
C GLN A 464 -17.78 -3.16 -11.69
N VAL A 465 -18.41 -1.98 -11.68
CA VAL A 465 -17.98 -0.87 -10.85
C VAL A 465 -18.60 -1.02 -9.46
N ALA A 466 -17.80 -0.93 -8.42
CA ALA A 466 -18.30 -0.93 -7.05
C ALA A 466 -18.87 0.45 -6.69
N TYR A 467 -20.13 0.64 -6.96
CA TYR A 467 -20.86 1.84 -6.54
C TYR A 467 -21.02 1.87 -5.02
N ARG A 468 -21.31 3.06 -4.48
CA ARG A 468 -21.66 3.28 -3.10
C ARG A 468 -22.94 4.12 -3.03
N GLU A 469 -23.56 4.15 -1.86
CA GLU A 469 -24.66 5.06 -1.58
C GLU A 469 -24.24 6.02 -0.46
N THR A 470 -24.84 7.19 -0.41
CA THR A 470 -24.77 8.12 0.72
C THR A 470 -26.03 8.95 0.82
N ILE A 471 -26.12 9.80 1.83
CA ILE A 471 -27.26 10.68 2.06
C ILE A 471 -26.86 12.14 1.95
N ARG A 472 -27.79 13.02 1.58
CA ARG A 472 -27.56 14.46 1.45
C ARG A 472 -28.11 15.29 2.61
N LYS A 473 -29.07 14.76 3.35
CA LYS A 473 -29.83 15.51 4.33
C LYS A 473 -29.95 14.76 5.64
N HIS A 474 -30.08 15.54 6.71
CA HIS A 474 -30.53 15.01 7.99
C HIS A 474 -31.91 14.39 7.87
N SER A 475 -32.10 13.28 8.58
CA SER A 475 -33.41 12.66 8.73
C SER A 475 -33.53 11.94 10.06
N GLU A 476 -34.78 11.75 10.49
CA GLU A 476 -35.10 10.96 11.67
C GLU A 476 -36.11 9.87 11.29
N ALA A 477 -35.94 8.71 11.89
CA ALA A 477 -36.90 7.62 11.77
C ALA A 477 -36.90 6.70 12.99
N GLU A 478 -37.98 5.97 13.12
CA GLU A 478 -38.12 4.90 14.12
C GLU A 478 -38.25 3.54 13.44
N GLY A 479 -37.65 2.53 14.05
CA GLY A 479 -37.85 1.13 13.70
C GLY A 479 -38.50 0.41 14.85
N LYS A 480 -39.68 -0.16 14.59
CA LYS A 480 -40.42 -0.92 15.61
C LYS A 480 -40.71 -2.32 15.10
N TYR A 481 -40.11 -3.30 15.75
CA TYR A 481 -40.29 -4.70 15.44
C TYR A 481 -41.10 -5.39 16.52
N ILE A 482 -42.28 -5.89 16.16
CA ILE A 482 -43.18 -6.62 17.06
C ILE A 482 -43.57 -7.91 16.34
N ARG A 483 -43.34 -9.05 17.01
CA ARG A 483 -43.81 -10.34 16.53
C ARG A 483 -44.33 -11.17 17.68
N GLN A 484 -45.57 -11.62 17.57
CA GLN A 484 -46.20 -12.56 18.51
C GLN A 484 -46.49 -13.86 17.77
N THR A 485 -45.94 -14.96 18.24
CA THR A 485 -46.15 -16.30 17.70
C THR A 485 -46.32 -17.25 18.88
N GLY A 486 -47.55 -17.44 19.37
CA GLY A 486 -47.97 -18.52 20.29
C GLY A 486 -47.08 -18.87 21.49
N GLY A 487 -46.25 -17.94 21.98
CA GLY A 487 -45.29 -18.10 23.05
C GLY A 487 -44.67 -16.75 23.44
N ARG A 488 -43.42 -16.71 23.88
CA ARG A 488 -42.68 -15.47 24.19
C ARG A 488 -42.59 -14.59 22.94
N GLY A 489 -43.11 -13.37 23.02
CA GLY A 489 -43.08 -12.40 21.92
C GLY A 489 -41.66 -11.87 21.61
N GLN A 490 -41.55 -11.08 20.55
CA GLN A 490 -40.33 -10.33 20.21
C GLN A 490 -40.71 -8.85 20.12
N TYR A 491 -39.95 -8.00 20.82
CA TYR A 491 -40.16 -6.56 20.84
C TYR A 491 -38.84 -5.83 20.77
N GLY A 492 -38.69 -4.93 19.79
CA GLY A 492 -37.55 -4.01 19.66
C GLY A 492 -38.06 -2.70 19.08
N HIS A 493 -37.63 -1.57 19.67
CA HIS A 493 -37.99 -0.23 19.19
C HIS A 493 -36.80 0.71 19.37
N ALA A 494 -36.34 1.31 18.28
CA ALA A 494 -35.23 2.25 18.24
C ALA A 494 -35.61 3.47 17.41
N LYS A 495 -35.23 4.66 17.87
CA LYS A 495 -35.32 5.93 17.14
C LYS A 495 -33.95 6.45 16.88
N ILE A 496 -33.64 6.76 15.62
CA ILE A 496 -32.33 7.23 15.19
C ILE A 496 -32.45 8.54 14.41
N LYS A 497 -31.39 9.32 14.52
CA LYS A 497 -31.06 10.44 13.60
C LYS A 497 -29.98 9.95 12.65
N LEU A 498 -30.09 10.35 11.42
CA LEU A 498 -29.11 10.06 10.39
C LEU A 498 -28.61 11.38 9.78
N ASP A 499 -27.32 11.59 9.87
CA ASP A 499 -26.66 12.80 9.37
C ASP A 499 -25.63 12.43 8.29
N PRO A 500 -25.51 13.22 7.20
CA PRO A 500 -24.42 13.07 6.25
C PRO A 500 -23.10 13.47 6.89
N GLN A 501 -22.04 12.77 6.53
CA GLN A 501 -20.67 13.09 6.93
C GLN A 501 -19.81 13.53 5.75
N PRO A 502 -18.65 14.18 6.00
CA PRO A 502 -17.69 14.49 4.95
C PRO A 502 -17.23 13.23 4.20
N PRO A 503 -16.96 13.32 2.89
CA PRO A 503 -16.50 12.19 2.11
C PRO A 503 -15.26 11.52 2.70
N GLY A 504 -15.29 10.18 2.81
CA GLY A 504 -14.19 9.36 3.30
C GLY A 504 -14.16 9.19 4.83
N THR A 505 -15.14 9.71 5.57
CA THR A 505 -15.22 9.51 7.03
C THR A 505 -15.82 8.15 7.42
N GLY A 506 -16.57 7.53 6.51
CA GLY A 506 -17.17 6.21 6.73
C GLY A 506 -18.41 6.25 7.60
N TYR A 507 -18.55 5.25 8.48
CA TYR A 507 -19.70 5.11 9.39
C TYR A 507 -19.32 5.50 10.82
N GLU A 508 -20.17 6.30 11.46
CA GLU A 508 -20.06 6.65 12.87
C GLU A 508 -21.38 6.33 13.60
N PHE A 509 -21.29 5.63 14.72
CA PHE A 509 -22.43 5.39 15.61
C PHE A 509 -22.28 6.21 16.89
N VAL A 510 -23.32 6.94 17.24
CA VAL A 510 -23.40 7.72 18.48
C VAL A 510 -24.59 7.25 19.32
N ASN A 511 -24.31 6.97 20.58
CA ASN A 511 -25.33 6.66 21.56
C ASN A 511 -25.66 7.92 22.38
N ASP A 512 -26.86 8.45 22.19
CA ASP A 512 -27.39 9.64 22.88
C ASP A 512 -28.66 9.31 23.70
N ILE A 513 -28.74 8.06 24.20
CA ILE A 513 -29.87 7.62 25.04
C ILE A 513 -29.80 8.31 26.39
N VAL A 514 -30.87 9.03 26.73
CA VAL A 514 -31.06 9.66 28.03
C VAL A 514 -32.17 8.95 28.81
N GLY A 515 -31.96 8.73 30.11
CA GLY A 515 -32.99 8.17 31.00
C GLY A 515 -33.26 6.65 30.89
N GLY A 516 -32.40 5.92 30.13
CA GLY A 516 -32.49 4.45 30.07
C GLY A 516 -33.66 3.91 29.24
N SER A 517 -34.19 4.68 28.29
CA SER A 517 -35.29 4.26 27.39
C SER A 517 -34.96 2.99 26.58
N VAL A 518 -33.68 2.73 26.36
CA VAL A 518 -33.13 1.49 25.78
C VAL A 518 -32.08 0.94 26.74
N PRO A 519 -32.19 -0.30 27.25
CA PRO A 519 -31.17 -0.96 28.06
C PRO A 519 -29.83 -1.06 27.35
N LYS A 520 -28.71 -0.91 28.08
CA LYS A 520 -27.37 -0.90 27.54
C LYS A 520 -27.00 -2.12 26.70
N GLU A 521 -27.55 -3.28 27.08
CA GLU A 521 -27.33 -4.57 26.39
C GLU A 521 -27.86 -4.58 24.96
N PHE A 522 -28.87 -3.74 24.64
CA PHE A 522 -29.49 -3.67 23.30
C PHE A 522 -28.86 -2.60 22.38
N ILE A 523 -28.00 -1.73 22.89
CA ILE A 523 -27.37 -0.67 22.10
C ILE A 523 -26.47 -1.27 21.02
N LYS A 524 -25.62 -2.24 21.39
CA LYS A 524 -24.74 -2.94 20.45
C LYS A 524 -25.51 -3.73 19.38
N PRO A 525 -26.56 -4.51 19.70
CA PRO A 525 -27.47 -5.11 18.72
C PRO A 525 -28.08 -4.11 17.72
N ILE A 526 -28.52 -2.93 18.20
CA ILE A 526 -29.02 -1.86 17.29
C ILE A 526 -27.97 -1.41 16.31
N ASP A 527 -26.75 -1.11 16.78
CA ASP A 527 -25.63 -0.73 15.93
C ASP A 527 -25.28 -1.81 14.89
N GLN A 528 -25.23 -3.09 15.31
CA GLN A 528 -25.05 -4.22 14.40
C GLN A 528 -26.12 -4.27 13.31
N GLY A 529 -27.41 -4.03 13.68
CA GLY A 529 -28.50 -4.00 12.73
C GLY A 529 -28.41 -2.84 11.73
N ILE A 530 -27.87 -1.70 12.15
CA ILE A 530 -27.58 -0.55 11.28
C ILE A 530 -26.42 -0.89 10.32
N GLN A 531 -25.34 -1.47 10.82
CA GLN A 531 -24.17 -1.85 10.01
C GLN A 531 -24.54 -2.87 8.92
N GLU A 532 -25.36 -3.88 9.24
CA GLU A 532 -25.86 -4.83 8.24
C GLU A 532 -26.77 -4.15 7.20
N ALA A 533 -27.55 -3.15 7.63
CA ALA A 533 -28.41 -2.42 6.71
C ALA A 533 -27.62 -1.47 5.79
N LEU A 534 -26.48 -0.93 6.28
CA LEU A 534 -25.53 -0.14 5.48
C LEU A 534 -24.95 -0.96 4.32
N GLU A 535 -24.63 -2.23 4.56
CA GLU A 535 -24.05 -3.09 3.51
C GLU A 535 -25.02 -3.31 2.33
N GLY A 536 -26.32 -3.31 2.58
CA GLY A 536 -27.34 -3.51 1.55
C GLY A 536 -27.89 -2.24 0.91
N GLY A 537 -27.51 -1.06 1.38
CA GLY A 537 -28.01 0.23 0.87
C GLY A 537 -29.53 0.38 0.88
N VAL A 538 -30.04 1.38 0.19
CA VAL A 538 -31.49 1.67 0.10
C VAL A 538 -31.96 2.04 -1.32
N LEU A 539 -31.05 2.35 -2.26
CA LEU A 539 -31.37 2.72 -3.65
C LEU A 539 -31.22 1.55 -4.62
N ALA A 540 -30.04 0.98 -4.67
CA ALA A 540 -29.65 -0.04 -5.64
C ALA A 540 -28.90 -1.23 -4.98
N GLY A 541 -28.91 -1.31 -3.65
CA GLY A 541 -28.27 -2.41 -2.94
C GLY A 541 -26.75 -2.25 -2.77
N TYR A 542 -26.21 -1.07 -3.01
CA TYR A 542 -24.79 -0.79 -2.79
C TYR A 542 -24.50 -0.31 -1.37
N PRO A 543 -23.35 -0.66 -0.79
CA PRO A 543 -23.01 -0.24 0.56
C PRO A 543 -23.06 1.29 0.73
N MET A 544 -23.70 1.73 1.83
CA MET A 544 -23.80 3.14 2.17
C MET A 544 -22.61 3.59 3.00
N VAL A 545 -22.07 4.79 2.71
CA VAL A 545 -20.87 5.36 3.34
C VAL A 545 -21.13 6.80 3.77
N ASP A 546 -20.23 7.34 4.60
CA ASP A 546 -20.20 8.73 5.04
C ASP A 546 -21.49 9.16 5.73
N VAL A 547 -21.92 8.35 6.69
CA VAL A 547 -23.14 8.55 7.46
C VAL A 547 -22.88 8.42 8.96
N LYS A 548 -23.52 9.26 9.74
CA LYS A 548 -23.55 9.23 11.19
C LYS A 548 -24.95 8.85 11.67
N ALA A 549 -25.03 7.75 12.41
CA ALA A 549 -26.26 7.33 13.05
C ALA A 549 -26.23 7.63 14.54
N THR A 550 -27.19 8.40 15.03
CA THR A 550 -27.33 8.73 16.44
C THR A 550 -28.57 8.04 16.99
N LEU A 551 -28.40 7.11 17.90
CA LEU A 551 -29.49 6.49 18.64
C LEU A 551 -29.87 7.41 19.80
N TYR A 552 -31.06 8.03 19.76
CA TYR A 552 -31.48 9.02 20.75
C TYR A 552 -32.67 8.64 21.62
N ASP A 553 -33.49 7.67 21.18
CA ASP A 553 -34.65 7.23 21.93
C ASP A 553 -35.06 5.81 21.52
N GLY A 554 -35.98 5.22 22.25
CA GLY A 554 -36.54 3.91 21.97
C GLY A 554 -37.46 3.46 23.10
N SER A 555 -37.89 2.19 23.07
CA SER A 555 -38.59 1.58 24.18
C SER A 555 -38.38 0.07 24.21
N TYR A 556 -38.51 -0.52 25.35
CA TYR A 556 -38.37 -1.96 25.55
C TYR A 556 -39.59 -2.55 26.29
N HIS A 557 -39.70 -3.85 26.25
CA HIS A 557 -40.68 -4.61 26.96
C HIS A 557 -39.99 -5.66 27.85
N ASP A 558 -40.28 -5.66 29.13
CA ASP A 558 -39.53 -6.44 30.13
C ASP A 558 -39.44 -7.96 29.82
N VAL A 559 -40.42 -8.51 29.11
CA VAL A 559 -40.51 -9.96 28.82
C VAL A 559 -40.13 -10.28 27.37
N ASP A 560 -40.56 -9.45 26.41
CA ASP A 560 -40.48 -9.76 24.98
C ASP A 560 -39.27 -9.11 24.27
N SER A 561 -38.51 -8.24 24.93
CA SER A 561 -37.32 -7.64 24.37
C SER A 561 -36.18 -8.65 24.33
N ASN A 562 -35.46 -8.66 23.19
CA ASN A 562 -34.26 -9.45 22.99
C ASN A 562 -33.34 -8.80 21.94
N GLU A 563 -32.08 -9.23 21.89
CA GLU A 563 -31.04 -8.70 21.01
C GLU A 563 -31.43 -8.73 19.52
N MET A 564 -32.05 -9.84 19.08
CA MET A 564 -32.46 -10.01 17.69
C MET A 564 -33.55 -9.01 17.29
N ALA A 565 -34.52 -8.76 18.17
CA ALA A 565 -35.59 -7.80 17.91
C ALA A 565 -35.08 -6.37 17.81
N PHE A 566 -34.09 -5.99 18.66
CA PHE A 566 -33.45 -4.68 18.59
C PHE A 566 -32.51 -4.53 17.38
N LYS A 567 -31.82 -5.59 16.97
CA LYS A 567 -31.04 -5.63 15.73
C LYS A 567 -31.93 -5.37 14.52
N ILE A 568 -33.06 -6.03 14.43
CA ILE A 568 -34.05 -5.81 13.36
C ILE A 568 -34.63 -4.39 13.44
N ALA A 569 -34.97 -3.90 14.65
CA ALA A 569 -35.47 -2.54 14.84
C ALA A 569 -34.44 -1.48 14.38
N GLY A 570 -33.17 -1.66 14.69
CA GLY A 570 -32.06 -0.81 14.21
C GLY A 570 -31.98 -0.78 12.69
N SER A 571 -32.01 -1.95 12.04
CA SER A 571 -32.05 -2.08 10.59
C SER A 571 -33.26 -1.39 9.95
N MET A 572 -34.43 -1.53 10.52
CA MET A 572 -35.68 -0.88 10.06
C MET A 572 -35.60 0.63 10.18
N ALA A 573 -35.15 1.14 11.34
CA ALA A 573 -35.00 2.56 11.60
C ALA A 573 -34.00 3.19 10.59
N PHE A 574 -32.88 2.53 10.37
CA PHE A 574 -31.87 3.00 9.42
C PHE A 574 -32.41 3.06 7.99
N LYS A 575 -33.01 2.00 7.49
CA LYS A 575 -33.55 1.96 6.11
C LYS A 575 -34.61 3.04 5.89
N GLU A 576 -35.46 3.29 6.86
CA GLU A 576 -36.48 4.33 6.77
C GLU A 576 -35.88 5.73 6.83
N ALA A 577 -34.91 5.98 7.72
CA ALA A 577 -34.19 7.24 7.81
C ALA A 577 -33.42 7.52 6.51
N ALA A 578 -32.66 6.54 6.01
CA ALA A 578 -31.86 6.68 4.79
C ALA A 578 -32.73 7.04 3.57
N ARG A 579 -33.91 6.42 3.41
CA ARG A 579 -34.85 6.77 2.32
C ARG A 579 -35.34 8.22 2.41
N LYS A 580 -35.56 8.76 3.61
CA LYS A 580 -35.98 10.14 3.83
C LYS A 580 -34.84 11.15 3.66
N ALA A 581 -33.61 10.71 3.84
CA ALA A 581 -32.41 11.56 3.84
C ALA A 581 -31.92 11.97 2.44
N SER A 582 -32.72 11.78 1.38
CA SER A 582 -32.34 12.02 -0.02
C SER A 582 -31.07 11.22 -0.41
N PRO A 583 -31.17 9.90 -0.44
CA PRO A 583 -30.02 9.04 -0.78
C PRO A 583 -29.58 9.27 -2.23
N VAL A 584 -28.28 9.17 -2.47
CA VAL A 584 -27.64 9.33 -3.78
C VAL A 584 -26.65 8.23 -4.04
N LEU A 585 -26.45 7.92 -5.33
CA LEU A 585 -25.47 6.96 -5.80
C LEU A 585 -24.12 7.64 -5.96
N LEU A 586 -23.07 7.01 -5.48
CA LEU A 586 -21.68 7.43 -5.65
C LEU A 586 -20.98 6.50 -6.63
N GLU A 587 -20.23 7.09 -7.56
CA GLU A 587 -19.34 6.37 -8.47
C GLU A 587 -17.87 6.62 -8.10
N PRO A 588 -17.00 5.58 -8.22
CA PRO A 588 -15.57 5.77 -8.02
C PRO A 588 -14.99 6.57 -9.19
N VAL A 589 -14.26 7.65 -8.90
CA VAL A 589 -13.52 8.42 -9.89
C VAL A 589 -12.03 8.20 -9.73
N MET A 590 -11.36 8.16 -10.87
CA MET A 590 -9.93 7.89 -10.98
C MET A 590 -9.20 9.19 -11.29
N ALA A 591 -8.10 9.44 -10.59
CA ALA A 591 -7.12 10.42 -11.02
C ALA A 591 -6.26 9.77 -12.10
N VAL A 592 -6.37 10.33 -13.29
CA VAL A 592 -5.70 9.86 -14.51
C VAL A 592 -4.61 10.84 -14.89
N GLU A 593 -3.42 10.34 -15.11
CA GLU A 593 -2.30 11.11 -15.68
C GLU A 593 -1.90 10.47 -17.00
N VAL A 594 -1.92 11.23 -18.08
CA VAL A 594 -1.48 10.77 -19.40
C VAL A 594 -0.27 11.57 -19.84
N VAL A 595 0.82 10.87 -20.13
CA VAL A 595 2.05 11.44 -20.71
C VAL A 595 2.03 11.17 -22.20
N THR A 596 2.07 12.20 -23.00
CA THR A 596 1.95 12.10 -24.46
C THR A 596 2.82 13.14 -25.17
N PRO A 597 3.35 12.87 -26.39
CA PRO A 597 3.92 13.93 -27.23
C PRO A 597 2.89 15.03 -27.49
N GLU A 598 3.37 16.24 -27.67
CA GLU A 598 2.51 17.44 -27.85
C GLU A 598 1.50 17.28 -28.99
N ASP A 599 1.87 16.61 -30.06
CA ASP A 599 1.02 16.35 -31.23
C ASP A 599 -0.26 15.57 -30.90
N TYR A 600 -0.26 14.77 -29.83
CA TYR A 600 -1.41 13.96 -29.42
C TYR A 600 -2.17 14.54 -28.24
N ALA A 601 -1.71 15.62 -27.63
CA ALA A 601 -2.34 16.18 -26.43
C ALA A 601 -3.82 16.55 -26.65
N GLY A 602 -4.14 17.14 -27.80
CA GLY A 602 -5.52 17.47 -28.15
C GLY A 602 -6.43 16.25 -28.29
N VAL A 603 -5.92 15.16 -28.88
CA VAL A 603 -6.66 13.89 -29.05
C VAL A 603 -6.94 13.28 -27.67
N ILE A 604 -5.96 13.25 -26.80
CA ILE A 604 -6.10 12.72 -25.43
C ILE A 604 -7.08 13.53 -24.59
N MET A 605 -7.00 14.86 -24.63
CA MET A 605 -7.95 15.73 -23.92
C MET A 605 -9.39 15.54 -24.42
N GLY A 606 -9.56 15.40 -25.74
CA GLY A 606 -10.86 15.12 -26.34
C GLY A 606 -11.43 13.78 -25.90
N ASP A 607 -10.60 12.74 -25.88
CA ASP A 607 -11.03 11.40 -25.45
C ASP A 607 -11.38 11.38 -23.95
N LEU A 608 -10.52 11.93 -23.07
CA LEU A 608 -10.82 12.02 -21.65
C LEU A 608 -12.11 12.81 -21.36
N SER A 609 -12.33 13.91 -22.09
CA SER A 609 -13.57 14.70 -21.97
C SER A 609 -14.79 13.92 -22.43
N SER A 610 -14.70 13.14 -23.50
CA SER A 610 -15.80 12.28 -24.00
C SER A 610 -16.17 11.19 -22.98
N ARG A 611 -15.23 10.80 -22.10
CA ARG A 611 -15.39 9.85 -20.99
C ARG A 611 -15.84 10.51 -19.68
N ARG A 612 -16.53 11.65 -19.78
CA ARG A 612 -16.96 12.43 -18.60
C ARG A 612 -15.77 12.90 -17.73
N GLY A 613 -14.57 12.90 -18.28
CA GLY A 613 -13.37 13.33 -17.59
C GLY A 613 -13.31 14.84 -17.42
N ARG A 614 -12.93 15.28 -16.22
CA ARG A 614 -12.66 16.68 -15.90
C ARG A 614 -11.16 16.88 -15.92
N ILE A 615 -10.67 17.65 -16.89
CA ILE A 615 -9.25 18.00 -16.97
C ILE A 615 -8.92 18.96 -15.81
N GLU A 616 -7.96 18.58 -14.99
CA GLU A 616 -7.52 19.39 -13.83
C GLU A 616 -6.30 20.25 -14.16
N GLY A 617 -5.47 19.80 -15.10
CA GLY A 617 -4.28 20.52 -15.49
C GLY A 617 -3.53 19.86 -16.63
N MET A 618 -2.62 20.66 -17.20
CA MET A 618 -1.68 20.22 -18.21
C MET A 618 -0.31 20.81 -17.89
N GLU A 619 0.72 19.97 -17.88
CA GLU A 619 2.10 20.36 -17.60
C GLU A 619 2.99 19.96 -18.78
N HIS A 620 3.90 20.84 -19.18
CA HIS A 620 4.90 20.51 -20.18
C HIS A 620 6.15 19.94 -19.49
N ARG A 621 6.61 18.76 -19.92
CA ARG A 621 7.81 18.10 -19.39
C ARG A 621 8.66 17.55 -20.53
N ALA A 622 9.89 18.02 -20.66
CA ALA A 622 10.93 17.45 -21.55
C ALA A 622 10.40 17.03 -22.94
N GLY A 623 9.64 17.87 -23.62
CA GLY A 623 9.08 17.59 -24.95
C GLY A 623 7.82 16.73 -24.97
N SER A 624 7.26 16.42 -23.80
CA SER A 624 5.98 15.73 -23.63
C SER A 624 4.98 16.58 -22.84
N GLN A 625 3.70 16.39 -23.10
CA GLN A 625 2.61 16.94 -22.30
C GLN A 625 2.13 15.92 -21.28
N VAL A 626 1.92 16.35 -20.05
CA VAL A 626 1.32 15.58 -18.97
C VAL A 626 -0.06 16.12 -18.71
N ILE A 627 -1.09 15.35 -19.03
CA ILE A 627 -2.49 15.72 -18.87
C ILE A 627 -3.02 15.02 -17.62
N LYS A 628 -3.57 15.80 -16.69
CA LYS A 628 -4.19 15.31 -15.46
C LYS A 628 -5.69 15.48 -15.53
N ALA A 629 -6.42 14.43 -15.23
CA ALA A 629 -7.88 14.44 -15.26
C ALA A 629 -8.47 13.56 -14.15
N ILE A 630 -9.69 13.89 -13.74
CA ILE A 630 -10.54 13.03 -12.93
C ILE A 630 -11.60 12.42 -13.83
N VAL A 631 -11.64 11.10 -13.90
CA VAL A 631 -12.52 10.36 -14.82
C VAL A 631 -13.24 9.23 -14.06
N PRO A 632 -14.55 9.03 -14.25
CA PRO A 632 -15.26 7.90 -13.67
C PRO A 632 -14.66 6.56 -14.10
N LEU A 633 -14.49 5.62 -13.15
CA LEU A 633 -13.92 4.30 -13.43
C LEU A 633 -14.69 3.56 -14.54
N ALA A 634 -16.01 3.68 -14.55
CA ALA A 634 -16.87 3.06 -15.56
C ALA A 634 -16.47 3.43 -17.00
N GLU A 635 -15.95 4.63 -17.21
CA GLU A 635 -15.55 5.15 -18.51
C GLU A 635 -14.11 4.78 -18.91
N MET A 636 -13.33 4.25 -17.95
CA MET A 636 -11.92 3.92 -18.17
C MET A 636 -11.69 2.51 -18.70
N PHE A 637 -12.72 1.66 -18.71
CA PHE A 637 -12.57 0.31 -19.27
C PHE A 637 -12.22 0.34 -20.75
N GLY A 638 -11.15 -0.36 -21.12
CA GLY A 638 -10.62 -0.38 -22.47
C GLY A 638 -9.85 0.89 -22.89
N TYR A 639 -9.66 1.85 -21.96
CA TYR A 639 -8.95 3.10 -22.25
C TYR A 639 -7.53 2.87 -22.74
N ALA A 640 -6.78 1.95 -22.13
CA ALA A 640 -5.41 1.63 -22.52
C ALA A 640 -5.29 1.28 -24.01
N THR A 641 -6.19 0.42 -24.50
CA THR A 641 -6.22 -0.02 -25.90
C THR A 641 -6.57 1.15 -26.83
N HIS A 642 -7.57 1.95 -26.46
CA HIS A 642 -7.99 3.11 -27.24
C HIS A 642 -6.90 4.18 -27.32
N MET A 643 -6.29 4.52 -26.19
CA MET A 643 -5.20 5.48 -26.09
C MET A 643 -3.98 5.05 -26.92
N ARG A 644 -3.54 3.79 -26.80
CA ARG A 644 -2.43 3.25 -27.60
C ARG A 644 -2.72 3.31 -29.09
N SER A 645 -3.92 2.98 -29.50
CA SER A 645 -4.34 3.05 -30.90
C SER A 645 -4.33 4.50 -31.42
N SER A 646 -4.89 5.44 -30.67
CA SER A 646 -5.01 6.86 -31.06
C SER A 646 -3.67 7.61 -31.03
N THR A 647 -2.67 7.13 -30.28
CA THR A 647 -1.35 7.77 -30.13
C THR A 647 -0.21 6.97 -30.78
N GLN A 648 -0.53 5.93 -31.55
CA GLN A 648 0.45 5.02 -32.16
C GLN A 648 1.41 4.41 -31.12
N GLY A 649 0.93 4.14 -29.90
CA GLY A 649 1.70 3.58 -28.81
C GLY A 649 2.66 4.57 -28.12
N ARG A 650 2.58 5.87 -28.45
CA ARG A 650 3.51 6.89 -27.93
C ARG A 650 3.04 7.54 -26.62
N ALA A 651 1.80 7.33 -26.20
CA ALA A 651 1.31 7.80 -24.92
C ALA A 651 1.34 6.69 -23.87
N GLU A 652 1.62 7.10 -22.65
CA GLU A 652 1.54 6.28 -21.45
C GLU A 652 0.53 6.89 -20.51
N TYR A 653 -0.18 6.06 -19.73
CA TYR A 653 -1.06 6.58 -18.72
C TYR A 653 -0.90 5.80 -17.41
N SER A 654 -1.20 6.48 -16.34
CA SER A 654 -1.44 5.88 -15.05
C SER A 654 -2.77 6.36 -14.51
N MET A 655 -3.46 5.53 -13.76
CA MET A 655 -4.66 5.93 -13.04
C MET A 655 -4.65 5.33 -11.64
N HIS A 656 -5.22 6.05 -10.70
CA HIS A 656 -5.40 5.57 -9.35
C HIS A 656 -6.75 6.06 -8.81
N PHE A 657 -7.31 5.31 -7.89
CA PHE A 657 -8.52 5.72 -7.22
C PHE A 657 -8.31 7.07 -6.52
N ALA A 658 -9.13 8.06 -6.85
CA ALA A 658 -9.08 9.38 -6.23
C ALA A 658 -10.06 9.44 -5.05
N ARG A 659 -11.34 9.29 -5.33
CA ARG A 659 -12.44 9.37 -4.37
C ARG A 659 -13.73 8.83 -4.97
N TYR A 660 -14.77 8.78 -4.17
CA TYR A 660 -16.14 8.64 -4.65
C TYR A 660 -16.72 10.02 -4.93
N GLU A 661 -17.42 10.17 -6.04
CA GLU A 661 -18.20 11.37 -6.40
C GLU A 661 -19.65 10.96 -6.71
N GLU A 662 -20.55 11.89 -6.56
CA GLU A 662 -21.95 11.66 -6.88
C GLU A 662 -22.14 11.41 -8.38
N ALA A 663 -22.76 10.29 -8.73
CA ALA A 663 -23.08 9.94 -10.10
C ALA A 663 -24.13 10.93 -10.66
N PRO A 664 -23.98 11.40 -11.93
CA PRO A 664 -25.02 12.20 -12.58
C PRO A 664 -26.37 11.48 -12.55
N ARG A 665 -27.44 12.25 -12.43
CA ARG A 665 -28.80 11.69 -12.26
C ARG A 665 -29.18 10.67 -13.33
N SER A 666 -28.84 10.94 -14.61
CA SER A 666 -29.10 10.02 -15.71
C SER A 666 -28.38 8.67 -15.56
N VAL A 667 -27.13 8.71 -15.11
CA VAL A 667 -26.31 7.51 -14.86
C VAL A 667 -26.84 6.74 -13.64
N ALA A 668 -27.18 7.45 -12.56
CA ALA A 668 -27.74 6.84 -11.38
C ALA A 668 -29.07 6.14 -11.68
N GLU A 669 -29.97 6.79 -12.41
CA GLU A 669 -31.27 6.21 -12.82
C GLU A 669 -31.09 4.95 -13.69
N GLU A 670 -30.12 4.93 -14.62
CA GLU A 670 -29.80 3.76 -15.44
C GLU A 670 -29.29 2.58 -14.58
N ILE A 671 -28.37 2.85 -13.64
CA ILE A 671 -27.81 1.82 -12.76
C ILE A 671 -28.90 1.25 -11.84
N ILE A 672 -29.70 2.11 -11.22
CA ILE A 672 -30.80 1.69 -10.35
C ILE A 672 -31.81 0.83 -11.13
N ALA A 673 -32.20 1.26 -12.32
CA ALA A 673 -33.13 0.49 -13.16
C ALA A 673 -32.58 -0.89 -13.56
N LYS A 674 -31.27 -0.94 -13.86
CA LYS A 674 -30.59 -2.20 -14.19
C LYS A 674 -30.57 -3.19 -13.03
N VAL A 675 -30.28 -2.71 -11.81
CA VAL A 675 -30.27 -3.54 -10.61
C VAL A 675 -31.67 -3.99 -10.20
N GLN A 676 -32.67 -3.14 -10.34
CA GLN A 676 -34.05 -3.47 -10.03
C GLN A 676 -34.78 -4.30 -11.10
N GLY A 677 -34.08 -4.69 -12.18
CA GLY A 677 -34.65 -5.52 -13.25
C GLY A 677 -35.72 -4.82 -14.07
N THR A 678 -35.80 -3.49 -14.03
CA THR A 678 -36.80 -2.67 -14.74
C THR A 678 -36.35 -2.17 -16.11
N THR A 679 -35.17 -2.58 -16.57
CA THR A 679 -34.69 -2.28 -17.92
C THR A 679 -35.49 -3.08 -18.96
N LYS A 680 -36.22 -2.37 -19.85
CA LYS A 680 -36.90 -2.92 -21.05
C LYS A 680 -35.91 -3.38 -22.09
#